data_8532980ba30385a590a41e536a20436b
#
_entry.id   8532980ba30385a590a41e536a20436b
#
_cell.length_a   1.000
_cell.length_b   1.000
_cell.length_c   1.000
_cell.angle_alpha   90.00
_cell.angle_beta   90.00
_cell.angle_gamma   90.00
#
_symmetry.space_group_name_H-M   'P 1'
#
loop_
_entity.id
_entity.type
_entity.pdbx_description
1 polymer ?
#
loop_
_entity_poly.entity_id
_entity_poly.type
_entity_poly.pdbx_seq_one_letter_code
_entity_poly.pdbx_strand_id
1 'polypeptide(L)'
;MDDVGLSRRAVLRNGAALVVSFAIGSMLPKRSLAQSGSRTFDVDSFLAIHEDGSVTIFTSHVDVGTGIATVFRQTAAEELGIPVERFTVVEGDTATTPDHGGTGGSTGVPRGAADIRRAAATARQALLELASARMNQPAADLVIEGGEVRPKEGGAGIPAAALIGGKRFSLKVDPNAPLKSPSTYTTVGKPILRADVPLKCSGRLIFLQDWTVPQMLHGRVVRPPSFGAKLRSVDESSVRAIPEVRIVRIESFLGVAAKDEWAAVRAARELKASWSEWQGIPASDDLERYLRESAAGPDQVVVNRGDAVAALSSAAKPMSATYYWPFQSHASMAPSCAVADARDSGTTIWSSTQNSFGLRANLAKVFAIPLEKLRVIFLDGSGSYGSNGAEDAAADALLLSRAVGQPVRVQWMRHDELGWDPKGPVQLLDVRAAMDANGNIQAWETQMWLPGGPTGARALIGPESAGMKQGHGQGAGLMTANADPPYSAPHVRVVAHNLKDTPLRLSNLRAPGKIANVFAVEGFTDELAAAAGMDAAAFRRRALTDPRALAVIDRATAMIGWQPRPSPNPNPNQGAYRVGRGIAYMRYKQAENYVALAAEVAVERVTGKITVRRITCAHDCGLIMNPDGLRNQVEGNIMHTLSRTLHEQVRFDHSKVTSVDWSSYPVLRFPEAPTIEVALIDHPDQPPYGAGEAASAPVAAAMANAVFDATGVRLRRVPFAVEQTRTLLARA
;
A
#
# COMPACT_ATOMS: atom_id res chain seq x y z
N MET A 1 31.36 -12.84 10.94
CA MET A 1 29.96 -12.45 10.61
C MET A 1 29.52 -11.57 11.74
N ASP A 2 29.92 -10.32 11.63
CA ASP A 2 29.89 -9.39 12.74
C ASP A 2 28.54 -8.66 12.75
N ASP A 3 28.02 -8.61 13.90
CA ASP A 3 26.89 -7.95 14.54
C ASP A 3 26.27 -6.76 13.74
N VAL A 4 25.14 -6.98 13.06
CA VAL A 4 24.31 -5.90 12.49
C VAL A 4 23.26 -5.45 13.52
N GLY A 5 23.61 -5.53 14.77
CA GLY A 5 22.92 -4.88 15.88
C GLY A 5 23.55 -3.52 16.19
N LEU A 6 23.73 -2.65 15.18
CA LEU A 6 24.30 -1.33 15.40
C LEU A 6 23.38 -0.47 16.27
N SER A 7 23.66 -0.44 17.58
CA SER A 7 23.09 0.60 18.43
C SER A 7 23.63 1.95 17.95
N ARG A 8 22.85 3.02 18.09
CA ARG A 8 23.30 4.40 17.83
C ARG A 8 24.70 4.67 18.38
N ARG A 9 25.04 4.09 19.54
CA ARG A 9 26.37 4.13 20.14
C ARG A 9 27.44 3.34 19.40
N ALA A 10 27.10 2.24 18.70
CA ALA A 10 28.07 1.42 17.99
C ALA A 10 28.40 2.00 16.60
N VAL A 11 27.43 2.53 15.87
CA VAL A 11 27.63 3.34 14.66
C VAL A 11 28.48 4.56 14.98
N LEU A 12 28.39 5.05 16.22
CA LEU A 12 29.04 6.26 16.73
C LEU A 12 30.39 6.03 17.39
N ARG A 13 30.78 4.77 17.67
CA ARG A 13 32.05 4.42 18.33
C ARG A 13 33.21 4.07 17.40
N ASN A 14 32.97 3.68 16.17
CA ASN A 14 33.99 3.10 15.28
C ASN A 14 34.42 3.99 14.11
N GLY A 15 34.42 5.27 14.29
CA GLY A 15 34.95 6.24 13.34
C GLY A 15 34.46 7.63 13.72
N ALA A 16 35.28 8.65 13.53
CA ALA A 16 34.85 10.03 13.69
C ALA A 16 33.72 10.33 12.69
N ALA A 17 32.51 10.07 13.10
CA ALA A 17 31.31 10.36 12.34
C ALA A 17 30.65 11.59 12.96
N LEU A 18 30.11 12.44 12.11
CA LEU A 18 29.26 13.53 12.53
C LEU A 18 27.97 12.95 13.11
N VAL A 19 27.88 12.91 14.42
CA VAL A 19 26.73 12.35 15.11
C VAL A 19 26.11 13.34 16.06
N VAL A 20 24.82 13.47 15.98
CA VAL A 20 24.05 14.43 16.76
C VAL A 20 23.08 13.75 17.71
N SER A 21 23.00 14.23 18.94
CA SER A 21 22.19 13.69 20.02
C SER A 21 20.98 14.57 20.34
N PHE A 22 19.89 13.91 20.75
CA PHE A 22 18.65 14.53 21.19
C PHE A 22 18.66 14.99 22.63
N ALA A 23 17.92 16.08 22.91
CA ALA A 23 17.27 16.31 24.18
C ALA A 23 15.79 16.04 24.02
N ILE A 24 15.26 15.08 24.75
CA ILE A 24 13.82 14.78 24.82
C ILE A 24 13.18 15.82 25.72
N GLY A 25 12.48 16.80 25.14
CA GLY A 25 11.53 17.63 25.83
C GLY A 25 10.16 16.96 25.81
N SER A 26 9.73 16.52 26.97
CA SER A 26 8.40 15.99 27.20
C SER A 26 7.35 17.05 27.00
N MET A 27 6.47 16.90 26.01
CA MET A 27 5.07 17.36 26.04
C MET A 27 4.32 16.79 24.83
N LEU A 28 3.47 15.80 25.09
CA LEU A 28 2.44 15.35 24.18
C LEU A 28 1.19 16.24 24.34
N PRO A 29 0.58 16.73 23.27
CA PRO A 29 -0.85 16.89 23.23
C PRO A 29 -1.49 15.85 22.30
N LYS A 30 -2.51 15.21 22.82
CA LYS A 30 -3.46 14.40 22.07
C LYS A 30 -4.07 15.25 20.97
N ARG A 31 -3.91 14.84 19.69
CA ARG A 31 -4.87 15.22 18.65
C ARG A 31 -4.79 14.26 17.44
N SER A 32 -5.98 14.03 16.88
CA SER A 32 -6.39 13.18 15.78
C SER A 32 -5.57 13.31 14.50
N LEU A 33 -5.60 12.23 13.70
CA LEU A 33 -5.02 12.00 12.37
C LEU A 33 -5.53 12.94 11.24
N ALA A 34 -5.74 14.20 11.51
CA ALA A 34 -6.19 15.15 10.50
C ALA A 34 -5.70 16.57 10.80
N GLN A 35 -4.38 16.77 10.82
CA GLN A 35 -3.82 18.13 10.64
C GLN A 35 -2.35 18.01 10.23
N SER A 36 -2.07 18.45 9.01
CA SER A 36 -0.75 18.77 8.49
C SER A 36 -0.20 20.02 9.21
N GLY A 37 0.22 19.86 10.45
CA GLY A 37 1.10 20.82 11.10
C GLY A 37 2.55 20.46 10.74
N SER A 38 3.34 21.42 10.27
CA SER A 38 4.75 21.20 10.00
C SER A 38 5.44 20.78 11.31
N ARG A 39 5.89 19.51 11.37
CA ARG A 39 6.76 19.01 12.42
C ARG A 39 8.14 19.61 12.18
N THR A 40 8.72 20.28 13.14
CA THR A 40 10.12 20.75 13.05
C THR A 40 11.05 19.62 13.51
N PHE A 41 11.94 19.19 12.62
CA PHE A 41 12.99 18.21 12.90
C PHE A 41 14.37 18.83 12.78
N ASP A 42 15.35 18.27 13.47
CA ASP A 42 16.75 18.60 13.25
C ASP A 42 17.26 17.91 11.97
N VAL A 43 18.19 18.56 11.25
CA VAL A 43 18.76 18.02 9.97
C VAL A 43 19.34 16.64 10.17
N ASP A 44 20.04 16.44 11.26
CA ASP A 44 20.71 15.21 11.64
C ASP A 44 19.76 14.06 12.03
N SER A 45 18.49 14.36 12.23
CA SER A 45 17.46 13.32 12.34
C SER A 45 17.26 12.61 11.01
N PHE A 46 17.58 13.27 9.88
CA PHE A 46 17.41 12.74 8.54
C PHE A 46 18.69 12.33 7.84
N LEU A 47 19.83 12.99 8.16
CA LEU A 47 21.07 12.81 7.42
C LEU A 47 22.30 12.77 8.34
N ALA A 48 23.24 11.86 8.04
CA ALA A 48 24.59 11.87 8.58
C ALA A 48 25.58 11.81 7.42
N ILE A 49 26.52 12.77 7.35
CA ILE A 49 27.62 12.77 6.39
C ILE A 49 28.87 12.28 7.15
N HIS A 50 29.47 11.20 6.67
CA HIS A 50 30.63 10.55 7.29
C HIS A 50 31.94 11.13 6.76
N GLU A 51 33.05 10.87 7.48
CA GLU A 51 34.40 11.36 7.11
C GLU A 51 34.91 10.83 5.77
N ASP A 52 34.46 9.63 5.36
CA ASP A 52 34.77 9.04 4.07
C ASP A 52 33.92 9.62 2.93
N GLY A 53 33.02 10.57 3.23
CA GLY A 53 32.11 11.20 2.29
C GLY A 53 30.84 10.36 1.96
N SER A 54 30.66 9.24 2.64
CA SER A 54 29.40 8.51 2.57
C SER A 54 28.28 9.25 3.34
N VAL A 55 27.02 9.01 2.99
CA VAL A 55 25.87 9.65 3.61
C VAL A 55 24.87 8.59 4.03
N THR A 56 24.42 8.65 5.29
CA THR A 56 23.31 7.82 5.78
C THR A 56 22.06 8.67 5.87
N ILE A 57 20.97 8.19 5.27
CA ILE A 57 19.63 8.75 5.41
C ILE A 57 18.89 7.95 6.48
N PHE A 58 18.19 8.63 7.38
CA PHE A 58 17.36 8.03 8.42
C PHE A 58 15.88 8.39 8.17
N THR A 59 15.01 7.39 8.07
CA THR A 59 13.59 7.60 7.74
C THR A 59 12.69 6.60 8.45
N SER A 60 11.50 7.02 8.85
CA SER A 60 10.44 6.12 9.30
C SER A 60 9.61 5.57 8.14
N HIS A 61 9.72 6.15 6.95
CA HIS A 61 9.13 5.57 5.74
C HIS A 61 9.97 4.39 5.27
N VAL A 62 9.37 3.21 5.26
CA VAL A 62 10.03 1.94 4.89
C VAL A 62 9.75 1.54 3.45
N ASP A 63 10.69 0.85 2.81
CA ASP A 63 10.54 0.29 1.48
C ASP A 63 9.95 -1.12 1.55
N VAL A 64 8.66 -1.23 1.35
CA VAL A 64 7.94 -2.53 1.31
C VAL A 64 7.89 -3.12 -0.11
N GLY A 65 8.91 -2.87 -0.92
CA GLY A 65 8.99 -3.31 -2.32
C GLY A 65 8.62 -2.21 -3.33
N THR A 66 8.43 -0.98 -2.88
CA THR A 66 8.02 0.16 -3.73
C THR A 66 9.17 0.85 -4.44
N GLY A 67 10.41 0.64 -4.01
CA GLY A 67 11.60 1.35 -4.51
C GLY A 67 11.76 2.75 -3.92
N ILE A 68 11.04 3.08 -2.83
CA ILE A 68 11.08 4.42 -2.24
C ILE A 68 12.45 4.77 -1.64
N ALA A 69 13.20 3.79 -1.12
CA ALA A 69 14.56 3.99 -0.63
C ALA A 69 15.50 4.54 -1.72
N THR A 70 15.33 4.08 -2.97
CA THR A 70 16.07 4.62 -4.13
C THR A 70 15.69 6.08 -4.40
N VAL A 71 14.42 6.43 -4.31
CA VAL A 71 13.95 7.83 -4.45
C VAL A 71 14.52 8.73 -3.35
N PHE A 72 14.60 8.24 -2.11
CA PHE A 72 15.21 9.00 -1.01
C PHE A 72 16.69 9.28 -1.28
N ARG A 73 17.44 8.28 -1.76
CA ARG A 73 18.84 8.44 -2.16
C ARG A 73 18.98 9.46 -3.29
N GLN A 74 18.17 9.36 -4.36
CA GLN A 74 18.18 10.31 -5.47
C GLN A 74 17.87 11.75 -5.01
N THR A 75 16.86 11.90 -4.16
CA THR A 75 16.45 13.20 -3.64
C THR A 75 17.55 13.89 -2.84
N ALA A 76 18.17 13.16 -1.91
CA ALA A 76 19.27 13.69 -1.09
C ALA A 76 20.51 13.94 -1.92
N ALA A 77 20.86 13.03 -2.85
CA ALA A 77 21.98 13.15 -3.77
C ALA A 77 21.86 14.40 -4.66
N GLU A 78 20.67 14.63 -5.21
CA GLU A 78 20.39 15.82 -6.01
C GLU A 78 20.64 17.09 -5.22
N GLU A 79 20.05 17.22 -4.04
CA GLU A 79 20.16 18.46 -3.25
C GLU A 79 21.59 18.68 -2.73
N LEU A 80 22.29 17.62 -2.29
CA LEU A 80 23.64 17.72 -1.73
C LEU A 80 24.74 17.78 -2.79
N GLY A 81 24.48 17.41 -4.05
CA GLY A 81 25.54 17.33 -5.08
C GLY A 81 26.57 16.22 -4.80
N ILE A 82 26.17 15.16 -4.08
CA ILE A 82 27.00 14.00 -3.75
C ILE A 82 26.51 12.81 -4.60
N PRO A 83 27.40 11.98 -5.18
CA PRO A 83 27.01 10.82 -5.97
C PRO A 83 26.07 9.87 -5.22
N VAL A 84 25.01 9.39 -5.88
CA VAL A 84 23.93 8.59 -5.27
C VAL A 84 24.42 7.25 -4.71
N GLU A 85 25.53 6.72 -5.23
CA GLU A 85 26.17 5.49 -4.77
C GLU A 85 26.75 5.61 -3.36
N ARG A 86 27.01 6.84 -2.90
CA ARG A 86 27.50 7.12 -1.55
C ARG A 86 26.41 7.13 -0.48
N PHE A 87 25.14 6.96 -0.86
CA PHE A 87 24.03 7.02 0.06
C PHE A 87 23.56 5.63 0.49
N THR A 88 23.36 5.49 1.81
CA THR A 88 22.65 4.36 2.43
C THR A 88 21.40 4.86 3.13
N VAL A 89 20.42 3.97 3.36
CA VAL A 89 19.18 4.32 4.03
C VAL A 89 18.99 3.39 5.23
N VAL A 90 18.70 3.97 6.39
CA VAL A 90 18.25 3.28 7.59
C VAL A 90 16.78 3.56 7.75
N GLU A 91 15.98 2.50 7.72
CA GLU A 91 14.52 2.58 7.65
C GLU A 91 13.87 2.03 8.91
N GLY A 92 12.86 2.75 9.41
CA GLY A 92 11.89 2.24 10.38
C GLY A 92 12.44 1.67 11.69
N ASP A 93 13.57 2.17 12.17
CA ASP A 93 14.08 1.82 13.51
C ASP A 93 13.72 2.93 14.51
N THR A 94 12.82 2.63 15.41
CA THR A 94 12.29 3.60 16.38
C THR A 94 13.30 4.15 17.39
N ALA A 95 14.52 3.62 17.42
CA ALA A 95 15.61 4.14 18.25
C ALA A 95 16.54 5.09 17.49
N THR A 96 16.57 5.03 16.15
CA THR A 96 17.54 5.77 15.34
C THR A 96 16.94 6.67 14.27
N THR A 97 15.71 6.38 13.80
CA THR A 97 15.04 7.19 12.77
C THR A 97 14.07 8.21 13.37
N PRO A 98 13.79 9.34 12.69
CA PRO A 98 12.75 10.27 13.11
C PRO A 98 11.36 9.67 12.88
N ASP A 99 10.36 10.06 13.67
CA ASP A 99 8.96 9.77 13.37
C ASP A 99 8.35 10.86 12.48
N HIS A 100 8.45 10.68 11.16
CA HIS A 100 7.79 11.55 10.20
C HIS A 100 6.68 10.85 9.40
N GLY A 101 6.17 9.71 9.92
CA GLY A 101 5.06 8.94 9.38
C GLY A 101 5.49 7.59 8.85
N GLY A 102 4.50 6.77 8.48
CA GLY A 102 4.72 5.45 7.87
C GLY A 102 4.49 5.44 6.37
N THR A 103 4.88 4.36 5.71
CA THR A 103 4.65 4.13 4.29
C THR A 103 3.22 3.64 4.06
N GLY A 104 2.43 4.40 3.30
CA GLY A 104 1.07 4.03 2.94
C GLY A 104 0.38 5.11 2.12
N GLY A 105 -0.71 4.76 1.43
CA GLY A 105 -1.53 5.72 0.69
C GLY A 105 -0.77 6.50 -0.40
N SER A 106 0.33 5.96 -0.93
CA SER A 106 1.20 6.61 -1.92
C SER A 106 1.86 7.91 -1.43
N THR A 107 2.12 8.05 -0.11
CA THR A 107 2.64 9.28 0.50
C THR A 107 4.18 9.34 0.57
N GLY A 108 4.89 8.27 0.25
CA GLY A 108 6.35 8.24 0.37
C GLY A 108 7.07 9.33 -0.43
N VAL A 109 6.63 9.61 -1.67
CA VAL A 109 7.19 10.70 -2.49
C VAL A 109 6.73 12.07 -2.00
N PRO A 110 5.43 12.39 -1.93
CA PRO A 110 4.98 13.75 -1.63
C PRO A 110 5.24 14.20 -0.18
N ARG A 111 5.51 13.27 0.74
CA ARG A 111 5.84 13.56 2.14
C ARG A 111 7.24 13.12 2.49
N GLY A 112 7.55 11.82 2.45
CA GLY A 112 8.85 11.29 2.87
C GLY A 112 10.02 11.89 2.10
N ALA A 113 9.97 11.89 0.77
CA ALA A 113 11.03 12.50 -0.04
C ALA A 113 11.09 14.03 0.11
N ALA A 114 9.95 14.69 0.33
CA ALA A 114 9.93 16.13 0.56
C ALA A 114 10.63 16.53 1.87
N ASP A 115 10.45 15.77 2.96
CA ASP A 115 11.14 16.01 4.23
C ASP A 115 12.65 15.81 4.09
N ILE A 116 13.08 14.71 3.44
CA ILE A 116 14.49 14.43 3.16
C ILE A 116 15.09 15.52 2.26
N ARG A 117 14.35 15.99 1.27
CA ARG A 117 14.79 17.08 0.38
C ARG A 117 15.08 18.37 1.14
N ARG A 118 14.20 18.76 2.07
CA ARG A 118 14.37 19.95 2.90
C ARG A 118 15.58 19.81 3.85
N ALA A 119 15.76 18.65 4.45
CA ALA A 119 16.91 18.37 5.30
C ALA A 119 18.21 18.45 4.50
N ALA A 120 18.24 17.86 3.29
CA ALA A 120 19.40 17.91 2.39
C ALA A 120 19.70 19.33 1.89
N ALA A 121 18.69 20.12 1.56
CA ALA A 121 18.85 21.53 1.16
C ALA A 121 19.40 22.38 2.31
N THR A 122 18.91 22.18 3.53
CA THR A 122 19.44 22.85 4.73
C THR A 122 20.89 22.49 4.97
N ALA A 123 21.25 21.20 4.86
CA ALA A 123 22.62 20.73 5.00
C ALA A 123 23.54 21.30 3.89
N ARG A 124 23.05 21.36 2.64
CA ARG A 124 23.77 21.99 1.53
C ARG A 124 24.11 23.45 1.85
N GLN A 125 23.14 24.23 2.29
CA GLN A 125 23.34 25.64 2.65
C GLN A 125 24.43 25.80 3.71
N ALA A 126 24.37 25.00 4.77
CA ALA A 126 25.39 25.03 5.82
C ALA A 126 26.80 24.64 5.32
N LEU A 127 26.90 23.65 4.42
CA LEU A 127 28.17 23.27 3.82
C LEU A 127 28.75 24.41 2.95
N LEU A 128 27.89 25.10 2.18
CA LEU A 128 28.34 26.26 1.40
C LEU A 128 28.80 27.41 2.28
N GLU A 129 28.18 27.68 3.42
CA GLU A 129 28.57 28.69 4.39
C GLU A 129 29.94 28.32 5.06
N LEU A 130 30.12 27.06 5.45
CA LEU A 130 31.41 26.57 5.97
C LEU A 130 32.54 26.72 4.96
N ALA A 131 32.25 26.39 3.70
CA ALA A 131 33.22 26.53 2.61
C ALA A 131 33.53 28.01 2.33
N SER A 132 32.51 28.86 2.30
CA SER A 132 32.66 30.32 2.14
C SER A 132 33.65 30.91 3.13
N ALA A 133 33.54 30.55 4.41
CA ALA A 133 34.47 30.97 5.43
C ALA A 133 35.91 30.44 5.22
N ARG A 134 36.08 29.21 4.70
CA ARG A 134 37.39 28.60 4.44
C ARG A 134 38.08 29.11 3.17
N MET A 135 37.26 29.34 2.12
CA MET A 135 37.75 29.75 0.79
C MET A 135 37.85 31.28 0.64
N ASN A 136 37.30 32.01 1.64
CA ASN A 136 37.14 33.47 1.60
C ASN A 136 36.43 33.95 0.33
N GLN A 137 35.29 33.23 -0.02
CA GLN A 137 34.47 33.52 -1.16
C GLN A 137 33.01 33.50 -0.74
N PRO A 138 32.10 34.32 -1.36
CA PRO A 138 30.68 34.28 -1.05
C PRO A 138 30.06 32.88 -1.26
N ALA A 139 29.24 32.44 -0.35
CA ALA A 139 28.53 31.13 -0.50
C ALA A 139 27.71 31.05 -1.78
N ALA A 140 27.18 32.19 -2.28
CA ALA A 140 26.47 32.29 -3.54
C ALA A 140 27.31 31.95 -4.78
N ASP A 141 28.62 32.06 -4.70
CA ASP A 141 29.57 31.76 -5.80
C ASP A 141 30.13 30.33 -5.73
N LEU A 142 29.68 29.56 -4.74
CA LEU A 142 30.06 28.17 -4.54
C LEU A 142 28.99 27.20 -4.99
N VAL A 143 29.44 25.99 -5.35
CA VAL A 143 28.56 24.86 -5.72
C VAL A 143 29.12 23.57 -5.11
N ILE A 144 28.23 22.60 -4.83
CA ILE A 144 28.66 21.25 -4.45
C ILE A 144 28.46 20.34 -5.65
N GLU A 145 29.54 19.75 -6.14
CA GLU A 145 29.56 18.80 -7.25
C GLU A 145 30.50 17.63 -6.94
N GLY A 146 30.03 16.40 -7.20
CA GLY A 146 30.81 15.19 -6.94
C GLY A 146 31.20 14.98 -5.48
N GLY A 147 30.53 15.68 -4.54
CA GLY A 147 30.82 15.67 -3.11
C GLY A 147 31.88 16.68 -2.67
N GLU A 148 32.28 17.59 -3.54
CA GLU A 148 33.22 18.69 -3.26
C GLU A 148 32.55 20.05 -3.40
N VAL A 149 32.83 20.97 -2.48
CA VAL A 149 32.47 22.38 -2.60
C VAL A 149 33.55 23.11 -3.36
N ARG A 150 33.20 23.75 -4.48
CA ARG A 150 34.10 24.48 -5.36
C ARG A 150 33.50 25.80 -5.86
N PRO A 151 34.28 26.74 -6.33
CA PRO A 151 33.78 27.93 -7.01
C PRO A 151 33.02 27.55 -8.30
N LYS A 152 31.94 28.24 -8.59
CA LYS A 152 31.16 28.05 -9.84
C LYS A 152 31.94 28.29 -11.11
N GLU A 153 32.93 29.21 -11.05
CA GLU A 153 33.80 29.53 -12.17
C GLU A 153 34.96 28.52 -12.35
N GLY A 154 35.02 27.49 -11.51
CA GLY A 154 36.08 26.49 -11.51
C GLY A 154 37.20 26.78 -10.49
N GLY A 155 38.00 25.78 -10.18
CA GLY A 155 39.06 25.87 -9.18
C GLY A 155 39.13 24.66 -8.27
N ALA A 156 40.05 24.70 -7.29
CA ALA A 156 40.24 23.64 -6.31
C ALA A 156 38.99 23.51 -5.40
N GLY A 157 38.50 22.28 -5.24
CA GLY A 157 37.40 21.95 -4.36
C GLY A 157 37.87 21.55 -2.96
N ILE A 158 36.98 21.65 -1.99
CA ILE A 158 37.10 21.10 -0.66
C ILE A 158 36.08 19.99 -0.49
N PRO A 159 36.49 18.75 -0.15
CA PRO A 159 35.51 17.68 0.12
C PRO A 159 34.51 18.12 1.20
N ALA A 160 33.22 17.91 0.97
CA ALA A 160 32.15 18.28 1.90
C ALA A 160 32.37 17.68 3.30
N ALA A 161 32.86 16.43 3.37
CA ALA A 161 33.21 15.76 4.60
C ALA A 161 34.34 16.49 5.38
N ALA A 162 35.33 17.03 4.67
CA ALA A 162 36.44 17.76 5.30
C ALA A 162 36.02 19.11 5.90
N LEU A 163 34.93 19.71 5.40
CA LEU A 163 34.36 20.94 5.96
C LEU A 163 33.74 20.72 7.33
N ILE A 164 33.21 19.55 7.58
CA ILE A 164 32.56 19.17 8.82
C ILE A 164 33.58 18.95 9.93
N GLY A 165 34.79 18.39 9.60
CA GLY A 165 35.96 18.30 10.48
C GLY A 165 35.67 17.62 11.82
N GLY A 166 34.87 16.55 11.85
CA GLY A 166 34.49 15.84 13.06
C GLY A 166 33.55 16.62 13.99
N LYS A 167 33.07 17.78 13.57
CA LYS A 167 32.11 18.60 14.34
C LYS A 167 30.69 18.16 14.07
N ARG A 168 29.83 18.37 15.06
CA ARG A 168 28.43 18.03 15.06
C ARG A 168 27.59 19.15 14.43
N PHE A 169 26.69 18.86 13.47
CA PHE A 169 25.63 19.79 13.09
C PHE A 169 24.56 19.77 14.17
N SER A 170 24.14 20.95 14.61
CA SER A 170 22.94 21.14 15.42
C SER A 170 22.02 22.09 14.66
N LEU A 171 21.60 21.68 13.47
CA LEU A 171 20.78 22.48 12.57
C LEU A 171 19.35 21.95 12.59
N LYS A 172 18.40 22.84 12.79
CA LYS A 172 16.98 22.55 12.51
C LYS A 172 16.76 22.60 11.02
N VAL A 173 15.87 21.74 10.50
CA VAL A 173 15.46 21.81 9.11
C VAL A 173 14.80 23.16 8.86
N ASP A 174 15.39 23.94 7.96
CA ASP A 174 14.81 25.20 7.51
C ASP A 174 13.70 24.92 6.46
N PRO A 175 12.43 25.24 6.76
CA PRO A 175 11.35 25.07 5.81
C PRO A 175 11.50 25.96 4.58
N ASN A 176 12.31 27.01 4.65
CA ASN A 176 12.58 27.97 3.57
C ASN A 176 13.90 27.76 2.88
N ALA A 177 14.67 26.71 3.22
CA ALA A 177 15.93 26.39 2.56
C ALA A 177 15.75 26.38 1.04
N PRO A 178 16.60 27.09 0.26
CA PRO A 178 16.50 27.15 -1.19
C PRO A 178 16.63 25.75 -1.80
N LEU A 179 15.61 25.29 -2.51
CA LEU A 179 15.64 24.02 -3.21
C LEU A 179 16.24 24.19 -4.60
N LYS A 180 16.94 23.18 -5.11
CA LYS A 180 17.37 23.17 -6.51
C LYS A 180 16.15 23.19 -7.45
N SER A 181 16.25 23.91 -8.56
CA SER A 181 15.20 23.91 -9.59
C SER A 181 15.17 22.58 -10.33
N PRO A 182 13.98 22.03 -10.66
CA PRO A 182 13.87 20.83 -11.49
C PRO A 182 14.63 20.91 -12.82
N SER A 183 14.75 22.13 -13.39
CA SER A 183 15.54 22.38 -14.63
C SER A 183 17.04 22.13 -14.49
N THR A 184 17.55 22.04 -13.25
CA THR A 184 18.98 21.79 -12.97
C THR A 184 19.25 20.37 -12.48
N TYR A 185 18.24 19.49 -12.50
CA TYR A 185 18.40 18.13 -11.96
C TYR A 185 19.29 17.27 -12.84
N THR A 186 20.20 16.57 -12.19
CA THR A 186 21.13 15.63 -12.82
C THR A 186 20.92 14.19 -12.38
N THR A 187 20.32 13.98 -11.22
CA THR A 187 20.10 12.68 -10.57
C THR A 187 18.61 12.33 -10.50
N VAL A 188 17.77 13.27 -10.06
CA VAL A 188 16.30 13.09 -10.08
C VAL A 188 15.81 13.09 -11.54
N GLY A 189 14.87 12.22 -11.86
CA GLY A 189 14.38 11.99 -13.23
C GLY A 189 15.20 10.98 -14.02
N LYS A 190 16.31 10.46 -13.47
CA LYS A 190 17.12 9.43 -14.13
C LYS A 190 16.72 8.01 -13.67
N PRO A 191 16.85 6.99 -14.55
CA PRO A 191 16.51 5.61 -14.23
C PRO A 191 17.62 4.96 -13.40
N ILE A 192 17.59 5.18 -12.09
CA ILE A 192 18.53 4.56 -11.16
C ILE A 192 17.93 3.25 -10.67
N LEU A 193 18.69 2.17 -10.84
CA LEU A 193 18.27 0.84 -10.41
C LEU A 193 18.22 0.73 -8.88
N ARG A 194 17.30 -0.05 -8.39
CA ARG A 194 17.15 -0.35 -6.96
C ARG A 194 18.37 -1.10 -6.45
N ALA A 195 18.94 -0.63 -5.34
CA ALA A 195 20.14 -1.24 -4.74
C ALA A 195 19.86 -2.61 -4.09
N ASP A 196 18.63 -2.89 -3.69
CA ASP A 196 18.20 -4.13 -3.05
C ASP A 196 18.00 -5.29 -4.06
N VAL A 197 17.69 -4.99 -5.33
CA VAL A 197 17.40 -6.03 -6.34
C VAL A 197 18.57 -6.99 -6.56
N PRO A 198 19.84 -6.57 -6.74
CA PRO A 198 20.96 -7.50 -6.84
C PRO A 198 21.14 -8.40 -5.62
N LEU A 199 20.85 -7.88 -4.42
CA LEU A 199 20.92 -8.65 -3.18
C LEU A 199 19.81 -9.70 -3.12
N LYS A 200 18.59 -9.34 -3.56
CA LYS A 200 17.44 -10.24 -3.66
C LYS A 200 17.70 -11.36 -4.67
N CYS A 201 18.15 -11.01 -5.88
CA CYS A 201 18.44 -11.99 -6.95
C CYS A 201 19.58 -12.96 -6.59
N SER A 202 20.55 -12.53 -5.78
CA SER A 202 21.68 -13.37 -5.35
C SER A 202 21.44 -14.11 -4.04
N GLY A 203 20.25 -13.96 -3.40
CA GLY A 203 19.93 -14.54 -2.11
C GLY A 203 20.75 -13.98 -0.93
N ARG A 204 21.35 -12.80 -1.11
CA ARG A 204 22.15 -12.14 -0.05
C ARG A 204 21.34 -11.19 0.81
N LEU A 205 20.15 -10.78 0.38
CA LEU A 205 19.26 -10.02 1.24
C LEU A 205 18.69 -10.96 2.30
N ILE A 206 18.79 -10.55 3.55
CA ILE A 206 18.21 -11.30 4.68
C ILE A 206 16.81 -10.76 4.91
N PHE A 207 15.80 -11.56 4.59
CA PHE A 207 14.41 -11.26 4.91
C PHE A 207 14.11 -11.53 6.38
N LEU A 208 13.05 -10.94 6.90
CA LEU A 208 12.61 -11.16 8.27
C LEU A 208 12.40 -12.66 8.60
N GLN A 209 11.94 -13.44 7.62
CA GLN A 209 11.77 -14.89 7.75
C GLN A 209 13.09 -15.64 7.97
N ASP A 210 14.20 -15.07 7.54
CA ASP A 210 15.55 -15.64 7.68
C ASP A 210 16.35 -15.01 8.84
N TRP A 211 15.78 -13.95 9.45
CA TRP A 211 16.45 -13.25 10.54
C TRP A 211 16.55 -14.11 11.80
N THR A 212 17.72 -14.14 12.41
CA THR A 212 17.98 -14.89 13.64
C THR A 212 18.67 -14.02 14.69
N VAL A 213 18.37 -14.28 15.95
CA VAL A 213 19.06 -13.68 17.10
C VAL A 213 19.53 -14.79 18.05
N PRO A 214 20.58 -14.54 18.89
CA PRO A 214 21.08 -15.56 19.81
C PRO A 214 19.98 -16.14 20.70
N GLN A 215 20.00 -17.47 20.86
CA GLN A 215 19.03 -18.23 21.69
C GLN A 215 17.57 -18.16 21.24
N MET A 216 17.31 -17.77 20.00
CA MET A 216 15.97 -17.66 19.44
C MET A 216 15.26 -19.02 19.37
N LEU A 217 13.99 -19.03 19.74
CA LEU A 217 13.07 -20.14 19.53
C LEU A 217 12.16 -19.85 18.34
N HIS A 218 11.62 -20.91 17.73
CA HIS A 218 10.60 -20.86 16.70
C HIS A 218 9.22 -21.03 17.33
N GLY A 219 8.36 -20.02 17.17
CA GLY A 219 7.00 -20.00 17.68
C GLY A 219 5.96 -20.31 16.60
N ARG A 220 4.90 -21.01 17.00
CA ARG A 220 3.67 -21.19 16.20
C ARG A 220 2.46 -20.96 17.11
N VAL A 221 1.41 -20.37 16.56
CA VAL A 221 0.15 -20.16 17.29
C VAL A 221 -0.88 -21.18 16.82
N VAL A 222 -1.55 -21.82 17.74
CA VAL A 222 -2.65 -22.74 17.47
C VAL A 222 -3.94 -21.92 17.48
N ARG A 223 -4.42 -21.58 16.29
CA ARG A 223 -5.64 -20.79 16.12
C ARG A 223 -6.90 -21.63 16.40
N PRO A 224 -7.97 -21.00 16.94
CA PRO A 224 -9.25 -21.67 17.09
C PRO A 224 -9.87 -22.06 15.74
N PRO A 225 -10.74 -23.07 15.71
CA PRO A 225 -11.40 -23.53 14.47
C PRO A 225 -12.41 -22.52 13.90
N SER A 226 -12.84 -21.53 14.70
CA SER A 226 -13.74 -20.44 14.31
C SER A 226 -13.38 -19.15 15.04
N PHE A 227 -13.75 -18.00 14.49
CA PHE A 227 -13.29 -16.69 14.97
C PHE A 227 -13.57 -16.40 16.43
N GLY A 228 -14.76 -16.74 16.94
CA GLY A 228 -15.15 -16.47 18.33
C GLY A 228 -15.03 -17.66 19.27
N ALA A 229 -14.45 -18.79 18.82
CA ALA A 229 -14.33 -19.98 19.67
C ALA A 229 -13.35 -19.74 20.84
N LYS A 230 -13.69 -20.25 22.01
CA LYS A 230 -12.90 -20.15 23.24
C LYS A 230 -12.26 -21.47 23.58
N LEU A 231 -10.99 -21.43 24.03
CA LEU A 231 -10.24 -22.61 24.45
C LEU A 231 -10.84 -23.21 25.72
N ARG A 232 -11.16 -24.49 25.68
CA ARG A 232 -11.67 -25.27 26.83
C ARG A 232 -10.57 -26.05 27.52
N SER A 233 -9.88 -26.90 26.75
CA SER A 233 -8.83 -27.76 27.31
C SER A 233 -7.71 -27.99 26.28
N VAL A 234 -6.53 -28.37 26.79
CA VAL A 234 -5.36 -28.75 26.00
C VAL A 234 -4.85 -30.09 26.53
N ASP A 235 -4.63 -31.04 25.64
CA ASP A 235 -3.96 -32.31 25.95
C ASP A 235 -2.47 -32.20 25.59
N GLU A 236 -1.67 -31.75 26.54
CA GLU A 236 -0.22 -31.59 26.38
C GLU A 236 0.50 -32.91 26.10
N SER A 237 -0.10 -34.05 26.53
CA SER A 237 0.49 -35.38 26.31
C SER A 237 0.56 -35.73 24.81
N SER A 238 -0.30 -35.12 23.97
CA SER A 238 -0.35 -35.36 22.53
C SER A 238 0.94 -34.98 21.80
N VAL A 239 1.75 -34.09 22.37
CA VAL A 239 3.03 -33.64 21.79
C VAL A 239 4.25 -34.00 22.62
N ARG A 240 4.10 -34.80 23.64
CA ARG A 240 5.20 -35.22 24.55
C ARG A 240 6.38 -35.87 23.82
N ALA A 241 6.13 -36.53 22.68
CA ALA A 241 7.17 -37.19 21.90
C ALA A 241 8.01 -36.20 21.07
N ILE A 242 7.61 -34.93 20.97
CA ILE A 242 8.34 -33.89 20.23
C ILE A 242 9.32 -33.21 21.21
N PRO A 243 10.63 -33.25 20.95
CA PRO A 243 11.61 -32.76 21.90
C PRO A 243 11.57 -31.22 22.05
N GLU A 244 11.88 -30.77 23.27
CA GLU A 244 12.11 -29.38 23.63
C GLU A 244 10.95 -28.42 23.30
N VAL A 245 9.71 -28.91 23.17
CA VAL A 245 8.52 -28.08 22.94
C VAL A 245 8.07 -27.44 24.25
N ARG A 246 7.82 -26.14 24.21
CA ARG A 246 7.19 -25.35 25.27
C ARG A 246 5.80 -24.96 24.82
N ILE A 247 4.78 -25.31 25.58
CA ILE A 247 3.39 -24.96 25.34
C ILE A 247 3.09 -23.70 26.16
N VAL A 248 2.50 -22.72 25.51
CA VAL A 248 2.08 -21.44 26.12
C VAL A 248 0.58 -21.32 26.02
N ARG A 249 -0.09 -21.21 27.17
CA ARG A 249 -1.52 -20.97 27.27
C ARG A 249 -1.79 -19.73 28.11
N ILE A 250 -2.52 -18.73 27.52
CA ILE A 250 -2.97 -17.51 28.22
C ILE A 250 -4.42 -17.30 27.82
N GLU A 251 -5.35 -17.60 28.74
CA GLU A 251 -6.80 -17.60 28.43
C GLU A 251 -7.09 -18.50 27.20
N SER A 252 -7.56 -17.92 26.09
CA SER A 252 -7.79 -18.60 24.81
C SER A 252 -6.62 -18.51 23.84
N PHE A 253 -5.54 -17.80 24.17
CA PHE A 253 -4.31 -17.85 23.38
C PHE A 253 -3.58 -19.17 23.64
N LEU A 254 -3.27 -19.89 22.57
CA LEU A 254 -2.52 -21.14 22.62
C LEU A 254 -1.39 -21.08 21.59
N GLY A 255 -0.17 -21.31 22.05
CA GLY A 255 0.99 -21.33 21.18
C GLY A 255 2.04 -22.33 21.64
N VAL A 256 2.97 -22.63 20.77
CA VAL A 256 4.12 -23.50 21.03
C VAL A 256 5.40 -22.82 20.62
N ALA A 257 6.49 -23.12 21.32
CA ALA A 257 7.84 -22.67 20.98
C ALA A 257 8.83 -23.82 21.11
N ALA A 258 9.76 -23.94 20.15
CA ALA A 258 10.82 -24.95 20.17
C ALA A 258 12.10 -24.38 19.55
N LYS A 259 13.23 -24.98 19.86
CA LYS A 259 14.54 -24.61 19.29
C LYS A 259 14.61 -25.00 17.81
N ASP A 260 14.06 -26.15 17.45
CA ASP A 260 13.91 -26.60 16.08
C ASP A 260 12.59 -26.10 15.48
N GLU A 261 12.65 -25.53 14.28
CA GLU A 261 11.46 -24.96 13.62
C GLU A 261 10.43 -26.04 13.26
N TRP A 262 10.90 -27.18 12.77
CA TRP A 262 10.02 -28.28 12.40
C TRP A 262 9.34 -28.90 13.65
N ALA A 263 10.03 -28.96 14.78
CA ALA A 263 9.42 -29.36 16.05
C ALA A 263 8.28 -28.42 16.46
N ALA A 264 8.46 -27.10 16.29
CA ALA A 264 7.38 -26.12 16.54
C ALA A 264 6.19 -26.32 15.59
N VAL A 265 6.45 -26.54 14.28
CA VAL A 265 5.40 -26.80 13.27
C VAL A 265 4.63 -28.07 13.61
N ARG A 266 5.34 -29.17 13.92
CA ARG A 266 4.71 -30.43 14.30
C ARG A 266 3.89 -30.28 15.59
N ALA A 267 4.45 -29.65 16.60
CA ALA A 267 3.76 -29.41 17.85
C ALA A 267 2.47 -28.63 17.68
N ALA A 268 2.47 -27.56 16.87
CA ALA A 268 1.26 -26.80 16.60
C ALA A 268 0.17 -27.62 15.87
N ARG A 269 0.57 -28.55 15.00
CA ARG A 269 -0.33 -29.42 14.25
C ARG A 269 -0.89 -30.59 15.07
N GLU A 270 -0.05 -31.19 15.93
CA GLU A 270 -0.34 -32.40 16.67
C GLU A 270 -0.95 -32.12 18.05
N LEU A 271 -0.81 -30.88 18.58
CA LEU A 271 -1.35 -30.51 19.89
C LEU A 271 -2.89 -30.55 19.85
N LYS A 272 -3.44 -31.45 20.66
CA LYS A 272 -4.88 -31.61 20.79
C LYS A 272 -5.45 -30.56 21.74
N ALA A 273 -6.38 -29.75 21.24
CA ALA A 273 -7.10 -28.76 22.01
C ALA A 273 -8.60 -28.85 21.73
N SER A 274 -9.42 -28.62 22.74
CA SER A 274 -10.85 -28.52 22.59
C SER A 274 -11.30 -27.07 22.71
N TRP A 275 -12.24 -26.68 21.86
CA TRP A 275 -12.75 -25.32 21.73
C TRP A 275 -14.27 -25.28 21.84
N SER A 276 -14.82 -24.11 22.16
CA SER A 276 -16.26 -23.93 22.07
C SER A 276 -16.72 -23.84 20.62
N GLU A 277 -17.94 -24.19 20.35
CA GLU A 277 -18.61 -23.85 19.11
C GLU A 277 -18.85 -22.34 19.02
N TRP A 278 -18.81 -21.81 17.80
CA TRP A 278 -19.13 -20.42 17.53
C TRP A 278 -19.59 -20.25 16.08
N GLN A 279 -20.63 -19.47 15.91
CA GLN A 279 -21.10 -18.94 14.64
C GLN A 279 -21.58 -17.51 14.89
N GLY A 280 -21.28 -16.58 14.02
CA GLY A 280 -21.61 -15.17 14.30
C GLY A 280 -21.41 -14.22 13.12
N ILE A 281 -21.08 -14.76 11.94
CA ILE A 281 -20.96 -13.97 10.71
C ILE A 281 -21.90 -14.53 9.63
N PRO A 282 -22.33 -13.72 8.63
CA PRO A 282 -23.05 -14.23 7.45
C PRO A 282 -22.13 -15.16 6.65
N ALA A 283 -22.69 -16.04 5.84
CA ALA A 283 -21.93 -16.71 4.80
C ALA A 283 -21.60 -15.75 3.64
N SER A 284 -20.57 -16.05 2.86
CA SER A 284 -20.16 -15.20 1.73
C SER A 284 -21.28 -15.04 0.67
N ASP A 285 -22.17 -16.02 0.52
CA ASP A 285 -23.28 -15.96 -0.43
C ASP A 285 -24.41 -15.01 0.02
N ASP A 286 -24.52 -14.74 1.33
CA ASP A 286 -25.48 -13.81 1.92
C ASP A 286 -24.93 -12.36 2.02
N LEU A 287 -23.71 -12.15 1.63
CA LEU A 287 -22.97 -10.92 1.95
C LEU A 287 -23.61 -9.66 1.35
N GLU A 288 -24.14 -9.71 0.13
CA GLU A 288 -24.78 -8.54 -0.48
C GLU A 288 -26.03 -8.09 0.28
N ARG A 289 -26.86 -9.03 0.70
CA ARG A 289 -28.03 -8.76 1.55
C ARG A 289 -27.59 -8.19 2.90
N TYR A 290 -26.59 -8.83 3.52
CA TYR A 290 -26.04 -8.37 4.79
C TYR A 290 -25.54 -6.93 4.72
N LEU A 291 -24.81 -6.55 3.65
CA LEU A 291 -24.29 -5.19 3.48
C LEU A 291 -25.43 -4.15 3.45
N ARG A 292 -26.51 -4.44 2.74
CA ARG A 292 -27.68 -3.54 2.66
C ARG A 292 -28.41 -3.39 3.98
N GLU A 293 -28.55 -4.48 4.73
CA GLU A 293 -29.29 -4.54 5.99
C GLU A 293 -28.49 -4.05 7.20
N SER A 294 -27.13 -4.08 7.12
CA SER A 294 -26.24 -3.78 8.24
C SER A 294 -25.74 -2.31 8.27
N ALA A 295 -26.24 -1.46 7.38
CA ALA A 295 -25.93 -0.03 7.46
C ALA A 295 -26.48 0.55 8.77
N ALA A 296 -25.64 1.29 9.48
CA ALA A 296 -26.00 1.87 10.78
C ALA A 296 -25.47 3.30 10.92
N GLY A 297 -26.28 4.13 11.57
CA GLY A 297 -26.00 5.54 11.76
C GLY A 297 -26.51 6.42 10.63
N PRO A 298 -26.27 7.73 10.68
CA PRO A 298 -26.69 8.63 9.61
C PRO A 298 -25.84 8.41 8.37
N ASP A 299 -26.47 8.51 7.20
CA ASP A 299 -25.81 8.47 5.92
C ASP A 299 -24.76 9.58 5.80
N GLN A 300 -23.58 9.24 5.29
CA GLN A 300 -22.55 10.20 4.99
C GLN A 300 -22.72 10.74 3.57
N VAL A 301 -23.14 11.97 3.43
CA VAL A 301 -23.14 12.66 2.13
C VAL A 301 -21.70 13.08 1.82
N VAL A 302 -21.10 12.39 0.83
CA VAL A 302 -19.69 12.61 0.41
C VAL A 302 -19.60 13.75 -0.60
N VAL A 303 -20.55 13.80 -1.54
CA VAL A 303 -20.69 14.82 -2.57
C VAL A 303 -22.14 15.23 -2.70
N ASN A 304 -22.40 16.51 -2.83
CA ASN A 304 -23.71 17.06 -3.14
C ASN A 304 -23.53 18.34 -3.96
N ARG A 305 -23.70 18.22 -5.29
CA ARG A 305 -23.67 19.34 -6.23
C ARG A 305 -25.00 19.41 -6.97
N GLY A 306 -25.66 20.58 -7.01
CA GLY A 306 -27.00 20.71 -7.60
C GLY A 306 -28.04 19.85 -6.89
N ASP A 307 -29.08 19.39 -7.62
CA ASP A 307 -30.12 18.50 -7.13
C ASP A 307 -30.22 17.25 -8.02
N ALA A 308 -29.40 16.24 -7.68
CA ALA A 308 -29.35 14.99 -8.44
C ALA A 308 -30.64 14.18 -8.27
N VAL A 309 -31.30 14.24 -7.11
CA VAL A 309 -32.53 13.47 -6.84
C VAL A 309 -33.66 13.97 -7.72
N ALA A 310 -33.90 15.29 -7.75
CA ALA A 310 -34.95 15.87 -8.60
C ALA A 310 -34.63 15.66 -10.09
N ALA A 311 -33.37 15.87 -10.51
CA ALA A 311 -32.96 15.68 -11.89
C ALA A 311 -33.13 14.22 -12.37
N LEU A 312 -32.79 13.23 -11.56
CA LEU A 312 -32.99 11.81 -11.88
C LEU A 312 -34.47 11.43 -11.90
N SER A 313 -35.27 12.00 -11.00
CA SER A 313 -36.72 11.70 -10.92
C SER A 313 -37.49 12.27 -12.12
N SER A 314 -37.06 13.38 -12.66
CA SER A 314 -37.65 14.01 -13.84
C SER A 314 -37.10 13.51 -15.18
N ALA A 315 -36.03 12.73 -15.17
CA ALA A 315 -35.36 12.25 -16.37
C ALA A 315 -36.25 11.22 -17.12
N ALA A 316 -36.34 11.36 -18.45
CA ALA A 316 -37.15 10.47 -19.29
C ALA A 316 -36.61 9.01 -19.33
N LYS A 317 -35.27 8.88 -19.26
CA LYS A 317 -34.59 7.56 -19.35
C LYS A 317 -33.40 7.52 -18.37
N PRO A 318 -33.67 7.44 -17.04
CA PRO A 318 -32.57 7.23 -16.10
C PRO A 318 -32.03 5.80 -16.24
N MET A 319 -30.72 5.66 -16.16
CA MET A 319 -30.04 4.37 -16.15
C MET A 319 -29.60 4.05 -14.73
N SER A 320 -29.48 2.76 -14.39
CA SER A 320 -29.00 2.30 -13.11
C SER A 320 -28.24 0.98 -13.21
N ALA A 321 -27.26 0.78 -12.31
CA ALA A 321 -26.52 -0.46 -12.22
C ALA A 321 -26.00 -0.66 -10.78
N THR A 322 -25.84 -1.93 -10.38
CA THR A 322 -25.21 -2.31 -9.11
C THR A 322 -23.84 -2.92 -9.39
N TYR A 323 -22.81 -2.45 -8.69
CA TYR A 323 -21.45 -2.95 -8.76
C TYR A 323 -21.04 -3.56 -7.43
N TYR A 324 -20.30 -4.67 -7.47
CA TYR A 324 -19.87 -5.40 -6.30
C TYR A 324 -18.38 -5.71 -6.33
N TRP A 325 -17.69 -5.39 -5.22
CA TRP A 325 -16.31 -5.72 -4.97
C TRP A 325 -16.21 -6.57 -3.70
N PRO A 326 -15.68 -7.81 -3.74
CA PRO A 326 -15.65 -8.73 -2.60
C PRO A 326 -14.55 -8.40 -1.60
N PHE A 327 -14.55 -9.06 -0.44
CA PHE A 327 -13.36 -9.16 0.38
C PHE A 327 -12.25 -9.88 -0.37
N GLN A 328 -11.02 -9.37 -0.23
CA GLN A 328 -9.84 -9.98 -0.83
C GLN A 328 -8.70 -10.03 0.20
N SER A 329 -7.85 -11.07 0.13
CA SER A 329 -6.66 -11.17 0.96
C SER A 329 -5.50 -10.38 0.34
N HIS A 330 -4.53 -9.98 1.16
CA HIS A 330 -3.28 -9.39 0.67
C HIS A 330 -2.42 -10.42 -0.06
N ALA A 331 -2.49 -11.67 0.37
CA ALA A 331 -1.89 -12.83 -0.29
C ALA A 331 -0.39 -12.63 -0.56
N SER A 332 0.33 -12.06 0.40
CA SER A 332 1.79 -11.91 0.34
C SER A 332 2.47 -13.28 0.10
N MET A 333 3.59 -13.29 -0.63
CA MET A 333 4.25 -14.52 -1.08
C MET A 333 4.72 -15.39 0.11
N ALA A 334 5.33 -14.80 1.15
CA ALA A 334 5.48 -15.47 2.44
C ALA A 334 4.46 -14.96 3.46
N PRO A 335 4.05 -15.84 4.39
CA PRO A 335 3.16 -15.48 5.49
C PRO A 335 3.78 -14.46 6.45
N SER A 336 2.93 -13.81 7.23
CA SER A 336 3.31 -12.87 8.28
C SER A 336 4.33 -13.46 9.24
N CYS A 337 5.35 -12.66 9.58
CA CYS A 337 6.46 -13.05 10.44
C CYS A 337 6.86 -11.87 11.33
N ALA A 338 7.33 -12.18 12.54
CA ALA A 338 8.00 -11.23 13.43
C ALA A 338 8.92 -11.95 14.40
N VAL A 339 9.93 -11.25 14.89
CA VAL A 339 10.79 -11.69 15.98
C VAL A 339 10.60 -10.75 17.15
N ALA A 340 10.42 -11.29 18.36
CA ALA A 340 10.37 -10.52 19.59
C ALA A 340 11.42 -11.03 20.58
N ASP A 341 12.16 -10.11 21.20
CA ASP A 341 13.02 -10.36 22.36
C ASP A 341 12.54 -9.50 23.53
N ALA A 342 11.76 -10.10 24.43
CA ALA A 342 11.20 -9.43 25.60
C ALA A 342 12.02 -9.76 26.84
N ARG A 343 12.76 -8.76 27.33
CA ARG A 343 13.58 -8.84 28.53
C ARG A 343 13.16 -7.76 29.54
N ASP A 344 13.50 -7.95 30.79
CA ASP A 344 13.29 -6.92 31.84
C ASP A 344 14.03 -5.62 31.51
N SER A 345 15.20 -5.71 30.86
CA SER A 345 15.99 -4.56 30.42
C SER A 345 15.36 -3.78 29.26
N GLY A 346 14.47 -4.39 28.48
CA GLY A 346 13.80 -3.80 27.33
C GLY A 346 13.28 -4.85 26.37
N THR A 347 12.42 -4.42 25.45
CA THR A 347 11.81 -5.26 24.44
C THR A 347 12.22 -4.77 23.04
N THR A 348 12.70 -5.69 22.20
CA THR A 348 12.96 -5.40 20.78
C THR A 348 12.06 -6.28 19.91
N ILE A 349 11.44 -5.63 18.92
CA ILE A 349 10.59 -6.30 17.91
C ILE A 349 11.21 -6.05 16.53
N TRP A 350 11.46 -7.09 15.76
CA TRP A 350 11.76 -7.02 14.33
C TRP A 350 10.50 -7.39 13.56
N SER A 351 10.11 -6.51 12.63
CA SER A 351 8.86 -6.66 11.89
C SER A 351 8.97 -6.00 10.51
N SER A 352 8.29 -6.53 9.51
CA SER A 352 8.16 -5.89 8.19
C SER A 352 7.05 -4.84 8.13
N THR A 353 6.79 -4.19 9.25
CA THR A 353 5.72 -3.21 9.40
C THR A 353 5.87 -2.00 8.49
N GLN A 354 4.76 -1.50 7.98
CA GLN A 354 4.73 -0.23 7.23
C GLN A 354 4.86 1.02 8.12
N ASN A 355 4.72 0.86 9.45
CA ASN A 355 4.73 1.98 10.39
C ASN A 355 5.29 1.54 11.75
N SER A 356 6.61 1.54 11.88
CA SER A 356 7.31 1.10 13.09
C SER A 356 6.91 1.88 14.34
N PHE A 357 6.70 3.20 14.22
CA PHE A 357 6.28 4.04 15.36
C PHE A 357 4.82 3.78 15.75
N GLY A 358 3.95 3.57 14.77
CA GLY A 358 2.56 3.18 15.03
C GLY A 358 2.45 1.80 15.68
N LEU A 359 3.23 0.81 15.21
CA LEU A 359 3.30 -0.52 15.81
C LEU A 359 3.84 -0.44 17.24
N ARG A 360 4.94 0.32 17.47
CA ARG A 360 5.51 0.56 18.80
C ARG A 360 4.46 1.14 19.75
N ALA A 361 3.75 2.17 19.34
CA ALA A 361 2.73 2.81 20.16
C ALA A 361 1.57 1.86 20.50
N ASN A 362 1.12 1.06 19.52
CA ASN A 362 0.05 0.09 19.72
C ASN A 362 0.47 -1.03 20.69
N LEU A 363 1.62 -1.65 20.46
CA LEU A 363 2.14 -2.70 21.34
C LEU A 363 2.43 -2.18 22.75
N ALA A 364 3.03 -0.99 22.88
CA ALA A 364 3.26 -0.35 24.18
C ALA A 364 1.95 -0.20 24.98
N LYS A 365 0.88 0.25 24.31
CA LYS A 365 -0.45 0.41 24.92
C LYS A 365 -1.06 -0.94 25.33
N VAL A 366 -1.09 -1.90 24.41
CA VAL A 366 -1.75 -3.21 24.60
C VAL A 366 -1.04 -4.02 25.67
N PHE A 367 0.28 -4.01 25.69
CA PHE A 367 1.10 -4.79 26.60
C PHE A 367 1.55 -4.04 27.85
N ALA A 368 1.11 -2.79 28.03
CA ALA A 368 1.52 -1.90 29.14
C ALA A 368 3.05 -1.79 29.27
N ILE A 369 3.76 -1.63 28.15
CA ILE A 369 5.22 -1.43 28.11
C ILE A 369 5.48 0.07 28.00
N PRO A 370 6.36 0.66 28.83
CA PRO A 370 6.84 2.03 28.64
C PRO A 370 7.48 2.18 27.24
N LEU A 371 7.17 3.28 26.54
CA LEU A 371 7.66 3.49 25.16
C LEU A 371 9.18 3.45 25.09
N GLU A 372 9.89 3.98 26.06
CA GLU A 372 11.35 4.00 26.12
C GLU A 372 11.97 2.60 26.28
N LYS A 373 11.18 1.60 26.73
CA LYS A 373 11.59 0.21 26.85
C LYS A 373 11.21 -0.65 25.66
N LEU A 374 10.57 -0.09 24.63
CA LEU A 374 10.14 -0.81 23.44
C LEU A 374 10.78 -0.22 22.19
N ARG A 375 11.54 -1.03 21.46
CA ARG A 375 12.12 -0.72 20.15
C ARG A 375 11.48 -1.57 19.08
N VAL A 376 11.12 -0.98 17.96
CA VAL A 376 10.69 -1.68 16.75
C VAL A 376 11.70 -1.38 15.65
N ILE A 377 12.13 -2.43 14.96
CA ILE A 377 13.10 -2.37 13.85
C ILE A 377 12.44 -2.97 12.63
N PHE A 378 12.40 -2.21 11.55
CA PHE A 378 11.94 -2.71 10.26
C PHE A 378 12.97 -3.67 9.64
N LEU A 379 12.48 -4.77 9.08
CA LEU A 379 13.22 -5.66 8.18
C LEU A 379 12.35 -5.99 6.97
N ASP A 380 13.00 -6.23 5.82
CA ASP A 380 12.31 -6.62 4.59
C ASP A 380 11.46 -7.87 4.79
N GLY A 381 10.20 -7.80 4.35
CA GLY A 381 9.29 -8.94 4.24
C GLY A 381 9.05 -9.29 2.78
N SER A 382 8.44 -10.44 2.52
CA SER A 382 8.19 -10.94 1.16
C SER A 382 6.84 -10.51 0.58
N GLY A 383 6.52 -9.26 0.71
CA GLY A 383 5.29 -8.62 0.23
C GLY A 383 4.47 -8.03 1.37
N SER A 384 3.71 -7.01 1.05
CA SER A 384 2.83 -6.31 2.00
C SER A 384 1.45 -6.04 1.41
N TYR A 385 1.39 -5.28 0.32
CA TYR A 385 0.15 -4.82 -0.33
C TYR A 385 -0.81 -4.09 0.61
N GLY A 386 -0.34 -3.68 1.82
CA GLY A 386 -1.11 -3.05 2.87
C GLY A 386 -1.40 -3.93 4.10
N SER A 387 -1.03 -5.22 4.07
CA SER A 387 -1.17 -6.14 5.21
C SER A 387 -0.41 -5.65 6.43
N ASN A 388 0.82 -5.19 6.22
CA ASN A 388 1.77 -4.82 7.27
C ASN A 388 1.45 -3.48 7.97
N GLY A 389 0.23 -3.00 7.82
CA GLY A 389 -0.38 -2.01 8.69
C GLY A 389 -1.08 -2.60 9.93
N ALA A 390 -1.08 -3.95 10.07
CA ALA A 390 -1.67 -4.70 11.19
C ALA A 390 -0.83 -5.94 11.51
N GLU A 391 0.08 -5.77 12.41
CA GLU A 391 1.13 -6.74 12.71
C GLU A 391 0.74 -7.71 13.83
N ASP A 392 -0.19 -8.63 13.55
CA ASP A 392 -0.61 -9.67 14.47
C ASP A 392 0.55 -10.61 14.85
N ALA A 393 1.43 -10.94 13.89
CA ALA A 393 2.60 -11.79 14.14
C ALA A 393 3.58 -11.18 15.18
N ALA A 394 3.69 -9.84 15.21
CA ALA A 394 4.52 -9.15 16.20
C ALA A 394 3.94 -9.28 17.61
N ALA A 395 2.62 -9.20 17.75
CA ALA A 395 1.95 -9.40 19.03
C ALA A 395 2.02 -10.87 19.50
N ASP A 396 1.85 -11.82 18.58
CA ASP A 396 2.01 -13.26 18.85
C ASP A 396 3.44 -13.58 19.33
N ALA A 397 4.46 -13.04 18.64
CA ALA A 397 5.86 -13.21 19.02
C ALA A 397 6.16 -12.62 20.40
N LEU A 398 5.58 -11.45 20.70
CA LEU A 398 5.74 -10.80 22.00
C LEU A 398 5.08 -11.61 23.16
N LEU A 399 3.88 -12.17 22.94
CA LEU A 399 3.22 -13.04 23.88
C LEU A 399 4.08 -14.28 24.20
N LEU A 400 4.57 -14.95 23.15
CA LEU A 400 5.40 -16.14 23.32
C LEU A 400 6.75 -15.80 23.96
N SER A 401 7.43 -14.75 23.49
CA SER A 401 8.73 -14.35 24.04
C SER A 401 8.66 -14.03 25.55
N ARG A 402 7.61 -13.31 25.98
CA ARG A 402 7.37 -13.04 27.40
C ARG A 402 7.14 -14.33 28.20
N ALA A 403 6.34 -15.23 27.66
CA ALA A 403 6.00 -16.46 28.35
C ALA A 403 7.19 -17.42 28.52
N VAL A 404 8.05 -17.50 27.51
CA VAL A 404 9.21 -18.44 27.55
C VAL A 404 10.50 -17.78 28.02
N GLY A 405 10.56 -16.46 28.20
CA GLY A 405 11.74 -15.73 28.65
C GLY A 405 12.92 -15.73 27.67
N GLN A 406 12.68 -15.97 26.39
CA GLN A 406 13.68 -16.03 25.33
C GLN A 406 13.18 -15.33 24.06
N PRO A 407 14.07 -14.93 23.11
CA PRO A 407 13.62 -14.43 21.81
C PRO A 407 12.79 -15.48 21.07
N VAL A 408 11.70 -15.07 20.44
CA VAL A 408 10.84 -15.96 19.64
C VAL A 408 10.57 -15.37 18.29
N ARG A 409 10.81 -16.14 17.21
CA ARG A 409 10.33 -15.87 15.86
C ARG A 409 8.97 -16.55 15.67
N VAL A 410 7.93 -15.79 15.48
CA VAL A 410 6.64 -16.31 15.02
C VAL A 410 6.54 -16.12 13.51
N GLN A 411 6.33 -17.20 12.81
CA GLN A 411 5.96 -17.19 11.39
C GLN A 411 4.65 -17.93 11.24
N TRP A 412 3.67 -17.28 10.63
CA TRP A 412 2.38 -17.89 10.32
C TRP A 412 2.53 -18.93 9.20
N MET A 413 1.63 -19.88 9.16
CA MET A 413 1.50 -20.79 8.01
C MET A 413 0.55 -20.18 6.99
N ARG A 414 0.52 -20.70 5.75
CA ARG A 414 -0.35 -20.17 4.71
C ARG A 414 -1.84 -20.16 5.09
N HIS A 415 -2.30 -21.18 5.76
CA HIS A 415 -3.69 -21.26 6.23
C HIS A 415 -4.00 -20.25 7.36
N ASP A 416 -3.02 -19.90 8.19
CA ASP A 416 -3.18 -18.84 9.18
C ASP A 416 -3.27 -17.49 8.48
N GLU A 417 -2.38 -17.23 7.50
CA GLU A 417 -2.35 -15.98 6.74
C GLU A 417 -3.69 -15.74 6.03
N LEU A 418 -4.11 -16.69 5.18
CA LEU A 418 -5.35 -16.53 4.42
C LEU A 418 -6.61 -16.62 5.29
N GLY A 419 -6.55 -17.34 6.40
CA GLY A 419 -7.67 -17.48 7.32
C GLY A 419 -7.86 -16.31 8.28
N TRP A 420 -6.77 -15.71 8.75
CA TRP A 420 -6.79 -14.79 9.89
C TRP A 420 -6.25 -13.39 9.60
N ASP A 421 -5.49 -13.16 8.52
CA ASP A 421 -5.05 -11.81 8.17
C ASP A 421 -6.26 -10.89 7.96
N PRO A 422 -6.15 -9.60 8.26
CA PRO A 422 -7.22 -8.67 7.96
C PRO A 422 -7.37 -8.51 6.44
N LYS A 423 -8.61 -8.42 5.95
CA LYS A 423 -8.95 -8.44 4.53
C LYS A 423 -9.02 -7.05 3.90
N GLY A 424 -8.79 -6.97 2.60
CA GLY A 424 -9.18 -5.85 1.78
C GLY A 424 -10.70 -5.69 1.80
N PRO A 425 -11.20 -4.45 1.91
CA PRO A 425 -12.61 -4.19 2.20
C PRO A 425 -13.56 -4.56 1.05
N VAL A 426 -14.72 -5.06 1.41
CA VAL A 426 -15.88 -5.24 0.52
C VAL A 426 -16.55 -3.91 0.25
N GLN A 427 -17.15 -3.74 -0.95
CA GLN A 427 -18.02 -2.63 -1.29
C GLN A 427 -19.15 -3.06 -2.23
N LEU A 428 -20.32 -2.48 -1.99
CA LEU A 428 -21.48 -2.57 -2.86
C LEU A 428 -21.86 -1.14 -3.28
N LEU A 429 -22.07 -0.91 -4.58
CA LEU A 429 -22.34 0.42 -5.12
C LEU A 429 -23.55 0.35 -6.07
N ASP A 430 -24.58 1.15 -5.78
CA ASP A 430 -25.67 1.43 -6.71
C ASP A 430 -25.40 2.77 -7.40
N VAL A 431 -25.35 2.78 -8.72
CA VAL A 431 -25.09 3.98 -9.51
C VAL A 431 -26.32 4.27 -10.38
N ARG A 432 -26.71 5.54 -10.44
CA ARG A 432 -27.78 6.03 -11.29
C ARG A 432 -27.30 7.28 -12.03
N ALA A 433 -27.66 7.41 -13.30
CA ALA A 433 -27.41 8.64 -14.05
C ALA A 433 -28.48 8.89 -15.11
N ALA A 434 -28.54 10.14 -15.54
CA ALA A 434 -29.38 10.57 -16.67
C ALA A 434 -28.57 11.43 -17.62
N MET A 435 -28.85 11.31 -18.92
CA MET A 435 -28.24 12.12 -19.96
C MET A 435 -29.31 12.98 -20.66
N ASP A 436 -28.89 14.11 -21.22
CA ASP A 436 -29.74 14.88 -22.15
C ASP A 436 -29.83 14.21 -23.54
N ALA A 437 -30.59 14.81 -24.45
CA ALA A 437 -30.75 14.31 -25.80
C ALA A 437 -29.44 14.27 -26.62
N ASN A 438 -28.43 15.05 -26.21
CA ASN A 438 -27.11 15.08 -26.82
C ASN A 438 -26.13 14.08 -26.19
N GLY A 439 -26.57 13.33 -25.17
CA GLY A 439 -25.76 12.37 -24.45
C GLY A 439 -24.80 13.00 -23.42
N ASN A 440 -25.05 14.23 -22.96
CA ASN A 440 -24.30 14.83 -21.86
C ASN A 440 -24.87 14.38 -20.52
N ILE A 441 -24.01 14.05 -19.56
CA ILE A 441 -24.45 13.65 -18.21
C ILE A 441 -25.10 14.85 -17.53
N GLN A 442 -26.38 14.73 -17.16
CA GLN A 442 -27.14 15.75 -16.45
C GLN A 442 -27.19 15.50 -14.95
N ALA A 443 -27.34 14.25 -14.56
CA ALA A 443 -27.38 13.86 -13.16
C ALA A 443 -26.65 12.55 -12.93
N TRP A 444 -26.04 12.45 -11.74
CA TRP A 444 -25.33 11.27 -11.28
C TRP A 444 -25.60 11.07 -9.79
N GLU A 445 -25.98 9.86 -9.39
CA GLU A 445 -26.08 9.45 -8.00
C GLU A 445 -25.32 8.14 -7.78
N THR A 446 -24.51 8.09 -6.70
CA THR A 446 -23.90 6.85 -6.20
C THR A 446 -24.30 6.65 -4.75
N GLN A 447 -24.84 5.49 -4.44
CA GLN A 447 -25.08 5.02 -3.08
C GLN A 447 -24.15 3.83 -2.83
N MET A 448 -23.39 3.86 -1.74
CA MET A 448 -22.38 2.84 -1.47
C MET A 448 -22.51 2.29 -0.05
N TRP A 449 -22.55 0.97 0.07
CA TRP A 449 -22.45 0.25 1.33
C TRP A 449 -21.00 -0.20 1.51
N LEU A 450 -20.38 0.29 2.55
CA LEU A 450 -18.95 0.08 2.77
C LEU A 450 -18.63 0.08 4.27
N PRO A 451 -17.49 -0.54 4.66
CA PRO A 451 -16.99 -0.43 6.01
C PRO A 451 -16.69 1.04 6.34
N GLY A 452 -17.38 1.57 7.32
CA GLY A 452 -17.20 2.93 7.83
C GLY A 452 -16.67 2.94 9.25
N GLY A 453 -16.34 4.13 9.72
CA GLY A 453 -15.90 4.34 11.09
C GLY A 453 -14.45 4.80 11.24
N PRO A 454 -14.00 5.11 12.47
CA PRO A 454 -12.68 5.66 12.71
C PRO A 454 -11.61 4.68 12.26
N THR A 455 -10.70 5.17 11.43
CA THR A 455 -9.45 4.49 11.15
C THR A 455 -8.60 4.53 12.44
N GLY A 456 -8.35 3.37 13.05
CA GLY A 456 -7.59 3.27 14.29
C GLY A 456 -6.82 1.98 14.36
N ALA A 457 -6.02 1.83 15.40
CA ALA A 457 -5.36 0.58 15.68
C ALA A 457 -6.41 -0.53 15.86
N ARG A 458 -6.31 -1.57 15.03
CA ARG A 458 -7.16 -2.75 15.12
C ARG A 458 -6.83 -3.56 16.36
N ALA A 459 -7.83 -4.28 16.87
CA ALA A 459 -7.57 -5.32 17.83
C ALA A 459 -6.66 -6.38 17.20
N LEU A 460 -5.60 -6.75 17.91
CA LEU A 460 -4.66 -7.81 17.54
C LEU A 460 -5.19 -9.16 18.06
N ILE A 461 -5.15 -10.18 17.23
CA ILE A 461 -5.79 -11.49 17.53
C ILE A 461 -5.18 -12.15 18.76
N GLY A 462 -3.85 -12.21 18.84
CA GLY A 462 -3.16 -12.84 19.97
C GLY A 462 -3.52 -12.22 21.31
N PRO A 463 -3.34 -10.89 21.50
CA PRO A 463 -3.76 -10.18 22.69
C PRO A 463 -5.26 -10.28 23.01
N GLU A 464 -6.13 -10.27 21.99
CA GLU A 464 -7.57 -10.47 22.19
C GLU A 464 -7.87 -11.87 22.76
N SER A 465 -7.25 -12.90 22.19
CA SER A 465 -7.35 -14.27 22.66
C SER A 465 -6.77 -14.45 24.06
N ALA A 466 -5.76 -13.66 24.43
CA ALA A 466 -5.16 -13.62 25.76
C ALA A 466 -5.95 -12.74 26.76
N GLY A 467 -7.15 -12.28 26.41
CA GLY A 467 -8.01 -11.49 27.31
C GLY A 467 -7.55 -10.04 27.53
N MET A 468 -6.61 -9.52 26.72
CA MET A 468 -6.12 -8.17 26.86
C MET A 468 -7.11 -7.15 26.29
N LYS A 469 -7.33 -6.05 27.03
CA LYS A 469 -8.21 -4.97 26.57
C LYS A 469 -7.55 -4.16 25.46
N GLN A 470 -8.27 -3.98 24.36
CA GLN A 470 -7.81 -3.25 23.19
C GLN A 470 -8.86 -2.23 22.71
N GLY A 471 -8.44 -1.28 21.87
CA GLY A 471 -9.36 -0.43 21.14
C GLY A 471 -9.88 -1.15 19.88
N HIS A 472 -11.05 -0.75 19.41
CA HIS A 472 -11.65 -1.28 18.20
C HIS A 472 -11.60 -0.22 17.09
N GLY A 473 -10.60 -0.30 16.21
CA GLY A 473 -10.54 0.46 14.97
C GLY A 473 -10.92 -0.41 13.79
N GLN A 474 -11.62 0.13 12.79
CA GLN A 474 -11.99 -0.65 11.59
C GLN A 474 -10.85 -0.79 10.58
N GLY A 475 -9.82 0.04 10.67
CA GLY A 475 -8.56 -0.16 9.96
C GLY A 475 -8.52 0.12 8.45
N ALA A 476 -9.63 0.40 7.79
CA ALA A 476 -9.64 0.77 6.38
C ALA A 476 -9.95 2.26 6.20
N GLY A 477 -9.09 2.97 5.46
CA GLY A 477 -9.24 4.40 5.20
C GLY A 477 -9.50 4.72 3.74
N LEU A 478 -9.93 5.97 3.46
CA LEU A 478 -10.14 6.50 2.11
C LEU A 478 -11.16 5.71 1.27
N MET A 479 -12.15 5.08 1.91
CA MET A 479 -13.11 4.20 1.25
C MET A 479 -14.02 4.92 0.25
N THR A 480 -14.24 6.22 0.42
CA THR A 480 -15.06 7.07 -0.46
C THR A 480 -14.26 7.80 -1.54
N ALA A 481 -12.93 7.71 -1.52
CA ALA A 481 -12.10 8.38 -2.51
C ALA A 481 -12.35 7.83 -3.93
N ASN A 482 -12.39 8.71 -4.92
CA ASN A 482 -12.73 8.42 -6.32
C ASN A 482 -14.17 7.92 -6.58
N ALA A 483 -15.09 8.14 -5.64
CA ALA A 483 -16.52 7.90 -5.85
C ALA A 483 -17.22 9.06 -6.58
N ASP A 484 -16.68 10.28 -6.50
CA ASP A 484 -17.10 11.42 -7.30
C ASP A 484 -16.64 11.21 -8.76
N PRO A 485 -17.57 11.15 -9.75
CA PRO A 485 -17.18 11.01 -11.14
C PRO A 485 -16.33 12.21 -11.61
N PRO A 486 -15.22 11.99 -12.35
CA PRO A 486 -14.35 13.06 -12.81
C PRO A 486 -14.96 13.86 -13.98
N TYR A 487 -16.14 13.49 -14.42
CA TYR A 487 -16.81 14.02 -15.61
C TYR A 487 -17.72 15.19 -15.28
N SER A 488 -17.87 16.10 -16.23
CA SER A 488 -18.80 17.23 -16.10
C SER A 488 -20.23 16.75 -15.95
N ALA A 489 -20.84 17.04 -14.80
CA ALA A 489 -22.25 16.79 -14.51
C ALA A 489 -22.75 17.90 -13.58
N PRO A 490 -23.86 18.60 -13.90
CA PRO A 490 -24.38 19.69 -13.08
C PRO A 490 -24.97 19.22 -11.75
N HIS A 491 -25.49 17.98 -11.69
CA HIS A 491 -26.12 17.41 -10.52
C HIS A 491 -25.44 16.12 -10.12
N VAL A 492 -24.73 16.10 -8.98
CA VAL A 492 -24.03 14.92 -8.48
C VAL A 492 -24.32 14.72 -6.99
N ARG A 493 -24.68 13.51 -6.62
CA ARG A 493 -24.86 13.08 -5.24
C ARG A 493 -24.14 11.78 -4.98
N VAL A 494 -23.29 11.73 -3.96
CA VAL A 494 -22.59 10.51 -3.52
C VAL A 494 -22.86 10.33 -2.04
N VAL A 495 -23.38 9.17 -1.68
CA VAL A 495 -23.79 8.81 -0.31
C VAL A 495 -23.12 7.51 0.11
N ALA A 496 -22.52 7.51 1.29
CA ALA A 496 -21.98 6.33 1.93
C ALA A 496 -22.86 5.88 3.10
N HIS A 497 -23.34 4.63 3.01
CA HIS A 497 -24.00 3.90 4.07
C HIS A 497 -22.94 3.10 4.83
N ASN A 498 -22.52 3.63 5.97
CA ASN A 498 -21.46 3.02 6.75
C ASN A 498 -22.00 1.81 7.52
N LEU A 499 -21.31 0.67 7.40
CA LEU A 499 -21.63 -0.52 8.17
C LEU A 499 -21.22 -0.33 9.63
N LYS A 500 -22.04 -0.77 10.56
CA LYS A 500 -21.70 -0.75 12.00
C LYS A 500 -20.54 -1.71 12.28
N ASP A 501 -20.67 -2.92 11.79
CA ASP A 501 -19.70 -3.99 11.96
C ASP A 501 -19.43 -4.67 10.62
N THR A 502 -18.25 -5.25 10.46
CA THR A 502 -17.88 -6.05 9.29
C THR A 502 -17.71 -7.50 9.69
N PRO A 503 -18.15 -8.46 8.87
CA PRO A 503 -18.01 -9.88 9.21
C PRO A 503 -16.56 -10.33 9.30
N LEU A 504 -15.65 -9.65 8.59
CA LEU A 504 -14.22 -9.94 8.61
C LEU A 504 -13.43 -8.72 9.07
N ARG A 505 -12.28 -8.97 9.70
CA ARG A 505 -11.31 -7.92 10.05
C ARG A 505 -10.76 -7.27 8.77
N LEU A 506 -10.49 -5.98 8.81
CA LEU A 506 -10.14 -5.19 7.64
C LEU A 506 -8.73 -4.63 7.70
N SER A 507 -8.11 -4.48 6.53
CA SER A 507 -6.89 -3.72 6.29
C SER A 507 -6.94 -2.98 4.96
N ASN A 508 -6.01 -2.06 4.79
CA ASN A 508 -5.82 -1.36 3.53
C ASN A 508 -5.16 -2.30 2.51
N LEU A 509 -5.95 -2.90 1.64
CA LEU A 509 -5.40 -3.60 0.49
C LEU A 509 -5.20 -2.59 -0.66
N ARG A 510 -4.01 -2.51 -1.22
CA ARG A 510 -3.52 -1.58 -2.24
C ARG A 510 -4.63 -0.86 -3.03
N ALA A 511 -4.73 0.47 -2.91
CA ALA A 511 -5.80 1.35 -3.38
C ALA A 511 -7.19 1.08 -2.75
N PRO A 512 -7.29 1.01 -1.40
CA PRO A 512 -8.55 0.68 -0.73
C PRO A 512 -9.67 1.68 -1.10
N GLY A 513 -10.86 1.18 -1.32
CA GLY A 513 -12.03 1.95 -1.77
C GLY A 513 -11.94 2.37 -3.23
N LYS A 514 -10.83 2.96 -3.65
CA LYS A 514 -10.64 3.56 -4.97
C LYS A 514 -10.85 2.57 -6.12
N ILE A 515 -10.39 1.32 -5.98
CA ILE A 515 -10.56 0.30 -7.03
C ILE A 515 -12.06 0.03 -7.26
N ALA A 516 -12.82 -0.19 -6.21
CA ALA A 516 -14.25 -0.46 -6.30
C ALA A 516 -15.04 0.76 -6.82
N ASN A 517 -14.67 1.96 -6.34
CA ASN A 517 -15.31 3.19 -6.77
C ASN A 517 -15.04 3.47 -8.26
N VAL A 518 -13.79 3.37 -8.71
CA VAL A 518 -13.44 3.56 -10.14
C VAL A 518 -14.02 2.44 -11.01
N PHE A 519 -14.11 1.21 -10.50
CA PHE A 519 -14.80 0.14 -11.22
C PHE A 519 -16.27 0.49 -11.50
N ALA A 520 -16.98 1.03 -10.51
CA ALA A 520 -18.36 1.45 -10.68
C ALA A 520 -18.49 2.71 -11.57
N VAL A 521 -17.69 3.75 -11.29
CA VAL A 521 -17.76 5.02 -12.03
C VAL A 521 -17.40 4.80 -13.50
N GLU A 522 -16.31 4.13 -13.80
CA GLU A 522 -15.80 3.95 -15.16
C GLU A 522 -16.55 2.87 -15.95
N GLY A 523 -17.03 1.83 -15.25
CA GLY A 523 -17.91 0.84 -15.84
C GLY A 523 -19.24 1.47 -16.25
N PHE A 524 -19.85 2.28 -15.36
CA PHE A 524 -21.13 2.94 -15.65
C PHE A 524 -20.99 4.07 -16.67
N THR A 525 -19.87 4.80 -16.69
CA THR A 525 -19.56 5.78 -17.75
C THR A 525 -19.52 5.13 -19.12
N ASP A 526 -18.99 3.91 -19.23
CA ASP A 526 -18.99 3.15 -20.47
C ASP A 526 -20.40 2.67 -20.89
N GLU A 527 -21.26 2.35 -19.90
CA GLU A 527 -22.67 2.06 -20.16
C GLU A 527 -23.42 3.27 -20.73
N LEU A 528 -23.15 4.46 -20.20
CA LEU A 528 -23.70 5.71 -20.71
C LEU A 528 -23.20 6.01 -22.14
N ALA A 529 -21.89 5.80 -22.41
CA ALA A 529 -21.32 5.96 -23.74
C ALA A 529 -22.01 5.04 -24.78
N ALA A 530 -22.22 3.77 -24.43
CA ALA A 530 -22.91 2.80 -25.28
C ALA A 530 -24.37 3.19 -25.50
N ALA A 531 -25.09 3.63 -24.46
CA ALA A 531 -26.47 4.10 -24.56
C ALA A 531 -26.61 5.36 -25.42
N ALA A 532 -25.59 6.22 -25.42
CA ALA A 532 -25.52 7.40 -26.31
C ALA A 532 -25.08 7.05 -27.74
N GLY A 533 -24.77 5.78 -28.05
CA GLY A 533 -24.25 5.37 -29.35
C GLY A 533 -22.87 5.96 -29.67
N MET A 534 -22.10 6.31 -28.65
CA MET A 534 -20.81 6.99 -28.79
C MET A 534 -19.63 6.03 -28.55
N ASP A 535 -18.51 6.36 -29.17
CA ASP A 535 -17.21 5.77 -28.84
C ASP A 535 -16.84 6.07 -27.36
N ALA A 536 -16.38 5.06 -26.64
CA ALA A 536 -16.11 5.16 -25.20
C ALA A 536 -15.03 6.20 -24.86
N ALA A 537 -13.99 6.33 -25.68
CA ALA A 537 -12.93 7.31 -25.48
C ALA A 537 -13.43 8.73 -25.85
N ALA A 538 -14.20 8.86 -26.92
CA ALA A 538 -14.78 10.13 -27.35
C ALA A 538 -15.78 10.66 -26.30
N PHE A 539 -16.59 9.79 -25.68
CA PHE A 539 -17.53 10.17 -24.62
C PHE A 539 -16.77 10.77 -23.43
N ARG A 540 -15.67 10.13 -22.99
CA ARG A 540 -14.83 10.64 -21.90
C ARG A 540 -14.18 11.97 -22.23
N ARG A 541 -13.59 12.10 -23.43
CA ARG A 541 -12.96 13.36 -23.88
C ARG A 541 -13.94 14.53 -23.87
N ARG A 542 -15.17 14.29 -24.30
CA ARG A 542 -16.21 15.34 -24.32
C ARG A 542 -16.58 15.85 -22.95
N ALA A 543 -16.55 14.98 -21.95
CA ALA A 543 -16.96 15.28 -20.59
C ALA A 543 -15.82 15.78 -19.69
N LEU A 544 -14.59 15.91 -20.22
CA LEU A 544 -13.39 16.35 -19.51
C LEU A 544 -12.86 17.67 -20.10
N THR A 545 -12.39 18.56 -19.23
CA THR A 545 -11.79 19.85 -19.63
C THR A 545 -10.31 19.96 -19.24
N ASP A 546 -9.83 19.10 -18.34
CA ASP A 546 -8.44 19.11 -17.86
C ASP A 546 -7.49 18.54 -18.94
N PRO A 547 -6.52 19.34 -19.44
CA PRO A 547 -5.63 18.91 -20.51
C PRO A 547 -4.75 17.71 -20.13
N ARG A 548 -4.37 17.56 -18.86
CA ARG A 548 -3.62 16.39 -18.37
C ARG A 548 -4.47 15.11 -18.40
N ALA A 549 -5.75 15.22 -18.10
CA ALA A 549 -6.71 14.13 -18.24
C ALA A 549 -6.85 13.69 -19.71
N LEU A 550 -6.98 14.63 -20.61
CA LEU A 550 -7.05 14.35 -22.06
C LEU A 550 -5.77 13.71 -22.57
N ALA A 551 -4.61 14.22 -22.16
CA ALA A 551 -3.31 13.70 -22.58
C ALA A 551 -3.09 12.23 -22.22
N VAL A 552 -3.45 11.78 -21.01
CA VAL A 552 -3.32 10.36 -20.63
C VAL A 552 -4.31 9.47 -21.41
N ILE A 553 -5.54 9.93 -21.67
CA ILE A 553 -6.52 9.20 -22.50
C ILE A 553 -6.01 9.05 -23.94
N ASP A 554 -5.53 10.15 -24.52
CA ASP A 554 -5.01 10.15 -25.89
C ASP A 554 -3.79 9.25 -26.03
N ARG A 555 -2.90 9.28 -25.05
CA ARG A 555 -1.71 8.43 -25.05
C ARG A 555 -2.04 6.96 -24.93
N ALA A 556 -2.91 6.58 -23.99
CA ALA A 556 -3.29 5.18 -23.78
C ALA A 556 -4.03 4.61 -25.01
N THR A 557 -4.94 5.40 -25.61
CA THR A 557 -5.67 5.00 -26.82
C THR A 557 -4.77 4.90 -28.06
N ALA A 558 -3.82 5.82 -28.23
CA ALA A 558 -2.85 5.75 -29.33
C ALA A 558 -1.99 4.47 -29.23
N MET A 559 -1.50 4.13 -28.04
CA MET A 559 -0.65 2.96 -27.83
C MET A 559 -1.36 1.64 -28.15
N ILE A 560 -2.65 1.49 -27.78
CA ILE A 560 -3.40 0.26 -28.06
C ILE A 560 -3.90 0.18 -29.52
N GLY A 561 -3.77 1.26 -30.28
CA GLY A 561 -4.32 1.36 -31.64
C GLY A 561 -5.85 1.47 -31.63
N TRP A 562 -6.39 2.35 -30.78
CA TRP A 562 -7.83 2.54 -30.63
C TRP A 562 -8.49 2.97 -31.95
N GLN A 563 -9.55 2.24 -32.34
CA GLN A 563 -10.37 2.60 -33.50
C GLN A 563 -11.69 3.16 -33.00
N PRO A 564 -12.00 4.45 -33.25
CA PRO A 564 -13.24 5.06 -32.77
C PRO A 564 -14.48 4.37 -33.34
N ARG A 565 -15.32 3.85 -32.48
CA ARG A 565 -16.63 3.27 -32.78
C ARG A 565 -17.43 3.06 -31.51
N PRO A 566 -18.76 2.99 -31.57
CA PRO A 566 -19.57 2.55 -30.44
C PRO A 566 -19.26 1.10 -30.03
N SER A 567 -19.53 0.78 -28.77
CA SER A 567 -19.52 -0.60 -28.24
C SER A 567 -20.99 -1.10 -28.10
N PRO A 568 -21.27 -2.41 -28.25
CA PRO A 568 -20.31 -3.49 -28.51
C PRO A 568 -19.77 -3.51 -29.94
N ASN A 569 -18.63 -4.22 -30.12
CA ASN A 569 -17.99 -4.42 -31.44
C ASN A 569 -18.96 -5.16 -32.38
N PRO A 570 -19.30 -4.62 -33.54
CA PRO A 570 -20.17 -5.30 -34.50
C PRO A 570 -19.52 -6.55 -35.13
N ASN A 571 -18.19 -6.63 -35.13
CA ASN A 571 -17.42 -7.73 -35.70
C ASN A 571 -16.40 -8.31 -34.70
N PRO A 572 -16.84 -8.88 -33.54
CA PRO A 572 -15.92 -9.28 -32.47
C PRO A 572 -15.27 -10.64 -32.73
N ASN A 573 -15.79 -11.44 -33.68
CA ASN A 573 -15.42 -12.85 -33.82
C ASN A 573 -14.01 -13.04 -34.40
N GLN A 574 -13.18 -13.79 -33.70
CA GLN A 574 -11.86 -14.26 -34.12
C GLN A 574 -11.74 -15.77 -33.79
N GLY A 575 -12.18 -16.64 -34.68
CA GLY A 575 -12.21 -18.09 -34.47
C GLY A 575 -13.06 -18.47 -33.26
N ALA A 576 -12.46 -19.13 -32.27
CA ALA A 576 -13.13 -19.55 -31.04
C ALA A 576 -13.38 -18.38 -30.06
N TYR A 577 -12.87 -17.19 -30.33
CA TYR A 577 -12.90 -16.04 -29.41
C TYR A 577 -13.77 -14.89 -29.95
N ARG A 578 -14.27 -14.09 -29.01
CA ARG A 578 -14.74 -12.73 -29.25
C ARG A 578 -13.71 -11.75 -28.70
N VAL A 579 -13.28 -10.76 -29.47
CA VAL A 579 -12.25 -9.80 -29.09
C VAL A 579 -12.85 -8.42 -28.96
N GLY A 580 -12.48 -7.73 -27.88
CA GLY A 580 -12.95 -6.39 -27.61
C GLY A 580 -11.91 -5.55 -26.85
N ARG A 581 -12.15 -4.24 -26.83
CA ARG A 581 -11.30 -3.24 -26.19
C ARG A 581 -12.11 -2.39 -25.23
N GLY A 582 -11.50 -2.07 -24.10
CA GLY A 582 -12.11 -1.19 -23.10
C GLY A 582 -11.11 -0.15 -22.61
N ILE A 583 -11.63 0.97 -22.17
CA ILE A 583 -10.85 2.07 -21.60
C ILE A 583 -11.43 2.47 -20.24
N ALA A 584 -10.57 2.90 -19.34
CA ALA A 584 -10.93 3.56 -18.10
C ALA A 584 -9.93 4.68 -17.78
N TYR A 585 -10.42 5.71 -17.11
CA TYR A 585 -9.64 6.88 -16.71
C TYR A 585 -9.92 7.20 -15.24
N MET A 586 -8.93 7.76 -14.54
CA MET A 586 -9.17 8.37 -13.24
C MET A 586 -8.12 9.43 -12.88
N ARG A 587 -8.49 10.35 -12.00
CA ARG A 587 -7.57 11.23 -11.28
C ARG A 587 -7.48 10.76 -9.83
N TYR A 588 -6.34 10.19 -9.44
CA TYR A 588 -6.17 9.52 -8.15
C TYR A 588 -6.44 10.47 -6.97
N LYS A 589 -7.29 10.02 -6.03
CA LYS A 589 -7.80 10.84 -4.93
C LYS A 589 -8.40 12.18 -5.37
N GLN A 590 -8.85 12.29 -6.62
CA GLN A 590 -9.41 13.49 -7.26
C GLN A 590 -8.45 14.69 -7.36
N ALA A 591 -7.20 14.55 -6.95
CA ALA A 591 -6.23 15.64 -6.84
C ALA A 591 -4.81 15.30 -7.30
N GLU A 592 -4.46 14.02 -7.38
CA GLU A 592 -3.09 13.55 -7.62
C GLU A 592 -2.91 13.03 -9.07
N ASN A 593 -2.35 11.86 -9.25
CA ASN A 593 -1.99 11.25 -10.52
C ASN A 593 -3.16 11.14 -11.50
N TYR A 594 -2.87 11.36 -12.79
CA TYR A 594 -3.77 11.08 -13.90
C TYR A 594 -3.39 9.73 -14.50
N VAL A 595 -4.35 8.84 -14.66
CA VAL A 595 -4.12 7.49 -15.22
C VAL A 595 -5.22 7.15 -16.20
N ALA A 596 -4.84 6.80 -17.41
CA ALA A 596 -5.74 6.14 -18.36
C ALA A 596 -5.17 4.77 -18.73
N LEU A 597 -6.04 3.78 -18.79
CA LEU A 597 -5.70 2.42 -19.11
C LEU A 597 -6.65 1.88 -20.17
N ALA A 598 -6.09 1.30 -21.25
CA ALA A 598 -6.86 0.58 -22.24
C ALA A 598 -6.44 -0.89 -22.27
N ALA A 599 -7.43 -1.79 -22.38
CA ALA A 599 -7.23 -3.22 -22.39
C ALA A 599 -7.81 -3.88 -23.64
N GLU A 600 -7.15 -4.89 -24.16
CA GLU A 600 -7.67 -5.82 -25.17
C GLU A 600 -7.87 -7.18 -24.53
N VAL A 601 -9.08 -7.71 -24.65
CA VAL A 601 -9.43 -9.04 -24.14
C VAL A 601 -9.93 -9.95 -25.24
N ALA A 602 -9.70 -11.26 -25.07
CA ALA A 602 -10.33 -12.32 -25.85
C ALA A 602 -11.21 -13.16 -24.91
N VAL A 603 -12.48 -13.28 -25.23
CA VAL A 603 -13.45 -14.10 -24.49
C VAL A 603 -13.74 -15.35 -25.31
N GLU A 604 -13.47 -16.52 -24.73
CA GLU A 604 -13.75 -17.79 -25.39
C GLU A 604 -15.28 -18.02 -25.44
N ARG A 605 -15.79 -18.30 -26.63
CA ARG A 605 -17.24 -18.32 -26.89
C ARG A 605 -18.01 -19.40 -26.13
N VAL A 606 -17.38 -20.54 -25.88
CA VAL A 606 -17.98 -21.71 -25.23
C VAL A 606 -17.84 -21.67 -23.73
N THR A 607 -16.64 -21.44 -23.25
CA THR A 607 -16.35 -21.50 -21.81
C THR A 607 -16.60 -20.19 -21.09
N GLY A 608 -16.55 -19.06 -21.80
CA GLY A 608 -16.58 -17.73 -21.18
C GLY A 608 -15.23 -17.33 -20.55
N LYS A 609 -14.16 -18.09 -20.78
CA LYS A 609 -12.83 -17.74 -20.26
C LYS A 609 -12.35 -16.44 -20.86
N ILE A 610 -11.95 -15.50 -19.99
CA ILE A 610 -11.38 -14.21 -20.34
C ILE A 610 -9.87 -14.36 -20.38
N THR A 611 -9.25 -13.98 -21.50
CA THR A 611 -7.80 -13.84 -21.64
C THR A 611 -7.50 -12.37 -21.93
N VAL A 612 -6.72 -11.74 -21.07
CA VAL A 612 -6.23 -10.38 -21.31
C VAL A 612 -4.99 -10.47 -22.17
N ARG A 613 -5.04 -9.89 -23.38
CA ARG A 613 -3.95 -9.97 -24.37
C ARG A 613 -2.94 -8.86 -24.17
N ARG A 614 -3.46 -7.63 -24.01
CA ARG A 614 -2.63 -6.43 -23.97
C ARG A 614 -3.27 -5.37 -23.08
N ILE A 615 -2.44 -4.66 -22.35
CA ILE A 615 -2.83 -3.47 -21.56
C ILE A 615 -1.87 -2.35 -21.89
N THR A 616 -2.40 -1.18 -22.21
CA THR A 616 -1.63 0.06 -22.35
C THR A 616 -2.03 1.02 -21.22
N CYS A 617 -1.06 1.62 -20.56
CA CYS A 617 -1.27 2.55 -19.46
C CYS A 617 -0.49 3.84 -19.70
N ALA A 618 -1.16 4.97 -19.70
CA ALA A 618 -0.54 6.29 -19.62
C ALA A 618 -0.67 6.81 -18.19
N HIS A 619 0.44 7.22 -17.61
CA HIS A 619 0.53 7.65 -16.24
C HIS A 619 1.25 8.98 -16.11
N ASP A 620 0.63 9.94 -15.45
CA ASP A 620 1.17 11.25 -15.13
C ASP A 620 1.11 11.46 -13.61
N CYS A 621 2.27 11.58 -12.97
CA CYS A 621 2.39 11.86 -11.54
C CYS A 621 3.04 13.22 -11.24
N GLY A 622 3.03 14.16 -12.18
CA GLY A 622 3.81 15.38 -12.08
C GLY A 622 5.28 15.12 -12.40
N LEU A 623 6.19 15.71 -11.62
CA LEU A 623 7.62 15.44 -11.73
C LEU A 623 7.91 13.96 -11.47
N ILE A 624 8.58 13.31 -12.40
CA ILE A 624 9.02 11.91 -12.26
C ILE A 624 10.34 11.86 -11.49
N MET A 625 10.32 11.25 -10.30
CA MET A 625 11.51 11.11 -9.46
C MET A 625 12.48 10.04 -10.00
N ASN A 626 11.94 8.85 -10.33
CA ASN A 626 12.68 7.73 -10.90
C ASN A 626 11.80 7.00 -11.91
N PRO A 627 12.06 7.11 -13.21
CA PRO A 627 11.23 6.49 -14.24
C PRO A 627 11.27 4.96 -14.24
N ASP A 628 12.37 4.32 -13.83
CA ASP A 628 12.45 2.86 -13.70
C ASP A 628 11.56 2.36 -12.56
N GLY A 629 11.69 2.93 -11.37
CA GLY A 629 10.85 2.60 -10.22
C GLY A 629 9.37 2.91 -10.46
N LEU A 630 9.06 4.02 -11.16
CA LEU A 630 7.68 4.38 -11.51
C LEU A 630 7.06 3.35 -12.45
N ARG A 631 7.78 2.92 -13.50
CA ARG A 631 7.32 1.89 -14.43
C ARG A 631 7.02 0.58 -13.69
N ASN A 632 7.93 0.12 -12.84
CA ASN A 632 7.75 -1.06 -11.99
C ASN A 632 6.49 -0.97 -11.12
N GLN A 633 6.20 0.22 -10.55
CA GLN A 633 4.99 0.41 -9.76
C GLN A 633 3.72 0.33 -10.62
N VAL A 634 3.72 0.92 -11.81
CA VAL A 634 2.57 0.86 -12.73
C VAL A 634 2.30 -0.58 -13.17
N GLU A 635 3.32 -1.31 -13.61
CA GLU A 635 3.21 -2.72 -14.03
C GLU A 635 2.73 -3.62 -12.87
N GLY A 636 3.32 -3.46 -11.68
CA GLY A 636 2.91 -4.19 -10.48
C GLY A 636 1.48 -3.86 -10.01
N ASN A 637 1.02 -2.63 -10.18
CA ASN A 637 -0.38 -2.23 -9.94
C ASN A 637 -1.33 -2.98 -10.88
N ILE A 638 -1.01 -3.02 -12.16
CA ILE A 638 -1.82 -3.66 -13.20
C ILE A 638 -1.88 -5.18 -12.95
N MET A 639 -0.73 -5.83 -12.77
CA MET A 639 -0.67 -7.28 -12.53
C MET A 639 -1.44 -7.70 -11.28
N HIS A 640 -1.22 -7.00 -10.17
CA HIS A 640 -1.92 -7.30 -8.92
C HIS A 640 -3.43 -7.13 -9.04
N THR A 641 -3.88 -6.03 -9.68
CA THR A 641 -5.32 -5.80 -9.83
C THR A 641 -5.96 -6.70 -10.89
N LEU A 642 -5.20 -7.11 -11.90
CA LEU A 642 -5.64 -8.11 -12.86
C LEU A 642 -5.96 -9.44 -12.16
N SER A 643 -5.08 -9.90 -11.27
CA SER A 643 -5.30 -11.08 -10.43
C SER A 643 -6.59 -10.92 -9.59
N ARG A 644 -6.70 -9.81 -8.89
CA ARG A 644 -7.86 -9.48 -8.05
C ARG A 644 -9.18 -9.45 -8.85
N THR A 645 -9.12 -8.99 -10.09
CA THR A 645 -10.30 -8.86 -10.95
C THR A 645 -10.74 -10.20 -11.53
N LEU A 646 -9.80 -11.08 -11.88
CA LEU A 646 -10.11 -12.35 -12.54
C LEU A 646 -10.38 -13.51 -11.57
N HIS A 647 -9.69 -13.54 -10.43
CA HIS A 647 -9.60 -14.76 -9.63
C HIS A 647 -9.95 -14.58 -8.15
N GLU A 648 -9.60 -13.43 -7.55
CA GLU A 648 -9.48 -13.34 -6.11
C GLU A 648 -10.78 -12.95 -5.39
N GLN A 649 -11.20 -13.82 -4.48
CA GLN A 649 -12.31 -13.59 -3.55
C GLN A 649 -12.09 -14.39 -2.28
N VAL A 650 -12.22 -13.75 -1.13
CA VAL A 650 -12.29 -14.46 0.16
C VAL A 650 -13.66 -15.11 0.29
N ARG A 651 -13.66 -16.41 0.52
CA ARG A 651 -14.87 -17.19 0.84
C ARG A 651 -14.87 -17.52 2.33
N PHE A 652 -16.03 -17.50 2.93
CA PHE A 652 -16.23 -17.79 4.36
C PHE A 652 -17.63 -18.35 4.60
N ASP A 653 -17.75 -19.17 5.64
CA ASP A 653 -19.01 -19.67 6.15
C ASP A 653 -19.47 -18.86 7.38
N HIS A 654 -20.41 -19.36 8.16
CA HIS A 654 -20.91 -18.66 9.35
C HIS A 654 -19.90 -18.59 10.51
N SER A 655 -18.73 -19.17 10.38
CA SER A 655 -17.77 -19.33 11.48
C SER A 655 -16.33 -18.92 11.14
N LYS A 656 -15.89 -19.01 9.88
CA LYS A 656 -14.50 -18.85 9.48
C LYS A 656 -14.33 -18.56 8.00
N VAL A 657 -13.13 -18.12 7.61
CA VAL A 657 -12.68 -18.12 6.21
C VAL A 657 -12.42 -19.56 5.75
N THR A 658 -12.92 -19.89 4.57
CA THR A 658 -12.77 -21.22 3.94
C THR A 658 -11.74 -21.21 2.80
N SER A 659 -11.39 -20.05 2.25
CA SER A 659 -10.33 -19.88 1.23
C SER A 659 -8.98 -19.69 1.91
N VAL A 660 -8.33 -20.81 2.32
CA VAL A 660 -7.15 -20.80 3.20
C VAL A 660 -5.84 -21.26 2.53
N ASP A 661 -5.89 -21.58 1.25
CA ASP A 661 -4.73 -22.02 0.46
C ASP A 661 -4.82 -21.52 -0.99
N TRP A 662 -3.77 -21.74 -1.77
CA TRP A 662 -3.71 -21.31 -3.18
C TRP A 662 -4.67 -22.03 -4.13
N SER A 663 -5.29 -23.11 -3.71
CA SER A 663 -6.33 -23.81 -4.45
C SER A 663 -7.69 -23.17 -4.26
N SER A 664 -7.99 -22.77 -3.02
CA SER A 664 -9.24 -22.13 -2.62
C SER A 664 -9.21 -20.59 -2.75
N TYR A 665 -8.00 -20.00 -2.85
CA TYR A 665 -7.75 -18.60 -3.15
C TYR A 665 -6.77 -18.48 -4.33
N PRO A 666 -7.24 -18.73 -5.57
CA PRO A 666 -6.38 -18.68 -6.74
C PRO A 666 -5.93 -17.25 -7.05
N VAL A 667 -4.69 -17.13 -7.53
CA VAL A 667 -4.10 -15.88 -8.01
C VAL A 667 -3.64 -16.03 -9.46
N LEU A 668 -3.41 -14.93 -10.14
CA LEU A 668 -2.92 -14.90 -11.52
C LEU A 668 -1.61 -15.70 -11.63
N ARG A 669 -1.52 -16.54 -12.67
CA ARG A 669 -0.33 -17.33 -12.96
C ARG A 669 0.45 -16.74 -14.12
N PHE A 670 1.74 -17.02 -14.19
CA PHE A 670 2.65 -16.47 -15.19
C PHE A 670 2.14 -16.59 -16.65
N PRO A 671 1.54 -17.72 -17.11
CA PRO A 671 1.00 -17.83 -18.48
C PRO A 671 -0.22 -16.93 -18.76
N GLU A 672 -0.83 -16.34 -17.74
CA GLU A 672 -2.00 -15.46 -17.85
C GLU A 672 -1.60 -13.98 -17.91
N ALA A 673 -0.32 -13.68 -17.74
CA ALA A 673 0.19 -12.33 -17.76
C ALA A 673 0.07 -11.72 -19.17
N PRO A 674 -0.58 -10.56 -19.33
CA PRO A 674 -0.69 -9.86 -20.62
C PRO A 674 0.61 -9.15 -20.96
N THR A 675 0.71 -8.71 -22.22
CA THR A 675 1.67 -7.65 -22.57
C THR A 675 1.24 -6.33 -21.96
N ILE A 676 2.11 -5.70 -21.18
CA ILE A 676 1.87 -4.39 -20.56
C ILE A 676 2.80 -3.36 -21.17
N GLU A 677 2.24 -2.27 -21.66
CA GLU A 677 2.99 -1.13 -22.19
C GLU A 677 2.66 0.12 -21.38
N VAL A 678 3.69 0.78 -20.88
CA VAL A 678 3.56 1.95 -20.01
C VAL A 678 4.17 3.19 -20.67
N ALA A 679 3.38 4.25 -20.80
CA ALA A 679 3.86 5.59 -21.11
C ALA A 679 3.85 6.44 -19.85
N LEU A 680 5.00 7.00 -19.52
CA LEU A 680 5.17 7.96 -18.43
C LEU A 680 5.15 9.36 -19.02
N ILE A 681 4.28 10.23 -18.50
CA ILE A 681 4.18 11.64 -18.90
C ILE A 681 4.80 12.47 -17.78
N ASP A 682 5.89 13.16 -18.10
CA ASP A 682 6.65 13.95 -17.12
C ASP A 682 6.20 15.42 -17.19
N HIS A 683 5.92 15.98 -16.02
CA HIS A 683 5.62 17.40 -15.83
C HIS A 683 6.54 17.98 -14.73
N PRO A 684 7.77 18.37 -15.09
CA PRO A 684 8.77 18.84 -14.12
C PRO A 684 8.38 20.09 -13.34
N ASP A 685 7.43 20.87 -13.86
CA ASP A 685 6.85 22.05 -13.23
C ASP A 685 5.77 21.72 -12.18
N GLN A 686 5.34 20.47 -12.11
CA GLN A 686 4.30 20.02 -11.20
C GLN A 686 4.91 19.27 -9.99
N PRO A 687 4.27 19.34 -8.82
CA PRO A 687 4.69 18.54 -7.66
C PRO A 687 4.74 17.04 -7.97
N PRO A 688 5.71 16.29 -7.45
CA PRO A 688 5.76 14.84 -7.60
C PRO A 688 4.71 14.16 -6.73
N TYR A 689 3.94 13.23 -7.30
CA TYR A 689 3.00 12.39 -6.57
C TYR A 689 3.48 10.94 -6.50
N GLY A 690 3.05 10.22 -5.46
CA GLY A 690 3.37 8.81 -5.31
C GLY A 690 2.49 7.92 -6.18
N ALA A 691 3.09 6.94 -6.86
CA ALA A 691 2.42 6.05 -7.80
C ALA A 691 2.23 4.61 -7.28
N GLY A 692 2.38 4.41 -5.97
CA GLY A 692 2.28 3.07 -5.35
C GLY A 692 0.95 2.35 -5.58
N GLU A 693 -0.14 3.08 -5.87
CA GLU A 693 -1.51 2.54 -5.93
C GLU A 693 -2.30 2.99 -7.16
N ALA A 694 -1.92 4.12 -7.78
CA ALA A 694 -2.79 4.82 -8.74
C ALA A 694 -3.24 3.95 -9.92
N ALA A 695 -2.30 3.27 -10.59
CA ALA A 695 -2.62 2.46 -11.76
C ALA A 695 -3.44 1.19 -11.46
N SER A 696 -3.67 0.85 -10.18
CA SER A 696 -4.58 -0.25 -9.79
C SER A 696 -6.05 0.08 -10.10
N ALA A 697 -6.48 1.33 -9.87
CA ALA A 697 -7.89 1.67 -9.84
C ALA A 697 -8.63 1.47 -11.16
N PRO A 698 -8.11 1.82 -12.35
CA PRO A 698 -8.84 1.70 -13.62
C PRO A 698 -8.86 0.28 -14.23
N VAL A 699 -8.08 -0.67 -13.71
CA VAL A 699 -7.87 -2.00 -14.34
C VAL A 699 -9.19 -2.77 -14.51
N ALA A 700 -9.96 -2.94 -13.43
CA ALA A 700 -11.19 -3.75 -13.46
C ALA A 700 -12.24 -3.16 -14.40
N ALA A 701 -12.38 -1.82 -14.42
CA ALA A 701 -13.29 -1.14 -15.31
C ALA A 701 -12.89 -1.31 -16.78
N ALA A 702 -11.61 -1.07 -17.13
CA ALA A 702 -11.15 -1.25 -18.49
C ALA A 702 -11.36 -2.69 -19.01
N MET A 703 -11.14 -3.69 -18.14
CA MET A 703 -11.42 -5.09 -18.46
C MET A 703 -12.90 -5.37 -18.66
N ALA A 704 -13.79 -4.90 -17.75
CA ALA A 704 -15.23 -5.07 -17.88
C ALA A 704 -15.76 -4.43 -19.18
N ASN A 705 -15.27 -3.23 -19.50
CA ASN A 705 -15.62 -2.50 -20.72
C ASN A 705 -15.11 -3.23 -21.97
N ALA A 706 -13.93 -3.86 -21.92
CA ALA A 706 -13.41 -4.69 -23.00
C ALA A 706 -14.24 -5.98 -23.21
N VAL A 707 -14.69 -6.60 -22.13
CA VAL A 707 -15.60 -7.76 -22.22
C VAL A 707 -16.95 -7.36 -22.82
N PHE A 708 -17.50 -6.20 -22.42
CA PHE A 708 -18.72 -5.69 -23.04
C PHE A 708 -18.54 -5.40 -24.53
N ASP A 709 -17.43 -4.78 -24.90
CA ASP A 709 -17.13 -4.53 -26.32
C ASP A 709 -17.01 -5.85 -27.13
N ALA A 710 -16.42 -6.89 -26.54
CA ALA A 710 -16.30 -8.20 -27.18
C ALA A 710 -17.64 -8.94 -27.28
N THR A 711 -18.55 -8.83 -26.31
CA THR A 711 -19.62 -9.78 -26.10
C THR A 711 -21.03 -9.18 -26.01
N GLY A 712 -21.16 -7.88 -25.72
CA GLY A 712 -22.40 -7.21 -25.36
C GLY A 712 -22.83 -7.46 -23.89
N VAL A 713 -22.03 -8.19 -23.09
CA VAL A 713 -22.38 -8.55 -21.72
C VAL A 713 -21.65 -7.65 -20.73
N ARG A 714 -22.35 -7.10 -19.75
CA ARG A 714 -21.79 -6.26 -18.68
C ARG A 714 -21.39 -7.08 -17.45
N LEU A 715 -20.10 -7.02 -17.09
CA LEU A 715 -19.58 -7.58 -15.84
C LEU A 715 -19.55 -6.49 -14.77
N ARG A 716 -20.33 -6.65 -13.72
CA ARG A 716 -20.46 -5.69 -12.61
C ARG A 716 -20.09 -6.28 -11.25
N ARG A 717 -19.61 -7.52 -11.22
CA ARG A 717 -19.24 -8.25 -10.00
C ARG A 717 -17.85 -8.86 -10.16
N VAL A 718 -16.96 -8.51 -9.29
CA VAL A 718 -15.60 -9.10 -9.17
C VAL A 718 -15.69 -10.32 -8.24
N PRO A 719 -14.96 -11.42 -8.50
CA PRO A 719 -14.10 -11.65 -9.65
C PRO A 719 -14.90 -12.00 -10.93
N PHE A 720 -14.29 -11.77 -12.11
CA PHE A 720 -14.86 -12.16 -13.39
C PHE A 720 -14.67 -13.66 -13.63
N ALA A 721 -15.29 -14.44 -12.76
CA ALA A 721 -15.18 -15.89 -12.79
C ALA A 721 -15.73 -16.47 -14.11
N VAL A 722 -15.08 -17.52 -14.61
CA VAL A 722 -15.45 -18.21 -15.86
C VAL A 722 -16.91 -18.62 -15.87
N GLU A 723 -17.40 -19.19 -14.77
CA GLU A 723 -18.80 -19.61 -14.62
C GLU A 723 -19.79 -18.46 -14.71
N GLN A 724 -19.48 -17.33 -14.06
CA GLN A 724 -20.31 -16.11 -14.13
C GLN A 724 -20.38 -15.60 -15.57
N THR A 725 -19.21 -15.51 -16.24
CA THR A 725 -19.13 -15.02 -17.63
C THR A 725 -19.91 -15.96 -18.57
N ARG A 726 -19.72 -17.27 -18.43
CA ARG A 726 -20.45 -18.28 -19.20
C ARG A 726 -21.96 -18.16 -19.02
N THR A 727 -22.43 -18.01 -17.79
CA THR A 727 -23.86 -17.86 -17.48
C THR A 727 -24.45 -16.61 -18.13
N LEU A 728 -23.73 -15.50 -18.08
CA LEU A 728 -24.19 -14.25 -18.70
C LEU A 728 -24.18 -14.32 -20.22
N LEU A 729 -23.17 -14.95 -20.83
CA LEU A 729 -23.11 -15.17 -22.29
C LEU A 729 -24.25 -16.05 -22.80
N ALA A 730 -24.68 -17.03 -22.02
CA ALA A 730 -25.81 -17.91 -22.41
C ALA A 730 -27.17 -17.21 -22.37
N ARG A 731 -27.28 -16.05 -21.70
CA ARG A 731 -28.50 -15.22 -21.58
C ARG A 731 -28.56 -14.07 -22.59
N ALA A 732 -27.42 -13.72 -23.20
CA ALA A 732 -27.26 -12.66 -24.18
C ALA A 732 -27.38 -13.17 -25.63
#